data_6778320a3b01dd337fd0dc004b36b75e
#
_entry.id   6778320a3b01dd337fd0dc004b36b75e
#
_cell.length_a   1.000
_cell.length_b   1.000
_cell.length_c   1.000
_cell.angle_alpha   90.00
_cell.angle_beta   90.00
_cell.angle_gamma   90.00
#
_symmetry.space_group_name_H-M   'P 1'
#
loop_
_entity.id
_entity.type
_entity.pdbx_description
1 polymer ?
#
loop_
_entity_poly.entity_id
_entity_poly.type
_entity_poly.pdbx_seq_one_letter_code
_entity_poly.pdbx_strand_id
1 'polypeptide(L)'
;MNKLSKLILMLPLALAPLAGQAAPKGGSHAALAAGFVAPPDSVQTSVYWYWLSGNVSKEGVVKDLEAMKRAGINRAFIGNIGLGELATPYAPVKLFTDEWWGVTHAALKRASELGIEIGMFNSPGWSQAGGPWIEPGQAMRYLASVKAHVRGGGKVEAELPRPSADFQDVRVVAYPAPAVGRAALTAADTRVTVAGTAAGAQCLIDGDPATELLFDGSPEAVIDLVTDADMDLRNITVWPARRPIRAEAELQVKGADGYRTIASFGIDRSNPNIEVGFDPYAPVSVSVAKTTGREFRLIVRGAGKDTGFAEVLLSSLPRVERYAEKTFAKMFQSPLPYWEEYQWRDQPALDDASLAVDPAKVVDITECLDGDRLVWEAPAGEWVVMRTGMRPTGIQNSPAAPEGTGLEVDKMTPAYLQHHFDAFIGEILRRIPAEDRRTFRVVVADSYEKGGQNFTDTFLTDFRERYGYDALPFLPVYDGVVVGSQDISDRFLWDMRRLAADKLAYAHIGGLREIAHKYGLTLWLENYGHWGYPGEFLQYGGQSDEVGGEFWGEGSLGDIENRAASSCAHIYGKRKVSAESYTSAGNDFGRYPAMVKPRGDRFFSEGINNTLLHVYISQPGDELPGMNAWFGTEFNRNNTWFSHIDLFTDYLKRVNYMLQQGLNVADVAYFIGEDAPKMTGVTDPALPRGYQYDYINGEVLLERATVKDGLWTLPHGTQYRILVLPKLKTMRPELLAKLQVLVREGGVLLGPAPQRSPSLEGYPDADVRVRRMAAELWGGVDGKAVKAARYGKGAVLDGMTMEEALAYVQCLPDCEVGADVPVLFGHRDAGDEQIYFLTNQSDARIAFPCTLRVTGSVPEAWDAVTGAIRPLPEFEDDGRRTTLPMVLEPNQSLFVVLRADGAGAAHRDGTANFPTPVRVKTLDGPWTLTFQEGRRGPAEPVVADELKDLRLSDDESVRYFS
;
A
#
# COMPACT_ATOMS: atom_id res chain seq x y z
N MET A 1 -41.71 3.78 27.71
CA MET A 1 -41.98 2.42 27.18
C MET A 1 -41.89 2.50 25.67
N ASN A 2 -41.06 1.65 25.08
CA ASN A 2 -40.89 1.33 23.67
C ASN A 2 -40.38 2.44 22.72
N LYS A 3 -39.07 2.60 22.66
CA LYS A 3 -38.28 3.01 21.46
C LYS A 3 -36.97 2.27 21.50
N LEU A 4 -36.98 0.97 21.41
CA LEU A 4 -35.87 0.14 20.94
C LEU A 4 -36.44 -0.69 19.79
N SER A 5 -36.04 -0.41 18.61
CA SER A 5 -36.11 -1.20 17.37
C SER A 5 -36.29 -0.27 16.17
N LYS A 6 -35.26 0.48 15.80
CA LYS A 6 -34.98 0.79 14.42
C LYS A 6 -33.54 0.40 14.20
N LEU A 7 -33.34 -0.89 14.18
CA LEU A 7 -32.15 -1.53 13.63
C LEU A 7 -32.14 -1.21 12.13
N ILE A 8 -31.07 -0.62 11.72
CA ILE A 8 -30.56 -0.33 10.41
C ILE A 8 -30.95 -1.44 9.44
N LEU A 9 -31.86 -1.13 8.48
CA LEU A 9 -31.91 -1.84 7.22
C LEU A 9 -30.76 -1.32 6.35
N MET A 10 -29.52 -1.66 6.69
CA MET A 10 -28.58 -1.97 5.61
C MET A 10 -29.26 -3.13 4.86
N LEU A 11 -29.49 -2.96 3.53
CA LEU A 11 -29.61 -4.15 2.72
C LEU A 11 -28.50 -5.07 3.22
N PRO A 12 -28.80 -6.30 3.62
CA PRO A 12 -27.77 -7.26 3.71
C PRO A 12 -27.30 -7.45 2.26
N LEU A 13 -26.25 -6.72 1.83
CA LEU A 13 -25.31 -7.38 0.97
C LEU A 13 -25.05 -8.68 1.73
N ALA A 14 -25.61 -9.76 1.22
CA ALA A 14 -25.35 -11.07 1.74
C ALA A 14 -23.84 -11.20 1.65
N LEU A 15 -23.16 -10.87 2.74
CA LEU A 15 -21.94 -11.51 3.13
C LEU A 15 -22.32 -13.00 3.17
N ALA A 16 -22.27 -13.66 2.00
CA ALA A 16 -22.00 -15.07 2.01
C ALA A 16 -20.80 -15.14 2.96
N PRO A 17 -20.90 -15.80 4.12
CA PRO A 17 -19.74 -15.99 4.92
C PRO A 17 -18.73 -16.55 3.93
N LEU A 18 -17.60 -15.87 3.72
CA LEU A 18 -16.38 -16.55 3.34
C LEU A 18 -16.29 -17.60 4.42
N ALA A 19 -16.88 -18.78 4.14
CA ALA A 19 -16.73 -19.94 4.98
C ALA A 19 -15.23 -20.06 5.09
N GLY A 20 -14.69 -19.59 6.22
CA GLY A 20 -13.31 -19.81 6.55
C GLY A 20 -13.13 -21.28 6.33
N GLN A 21 -12.45 -21.65 5.25
CA GLN A 21 -12.09 -23.05 5.06
C GLN A 21 -11.30 -23.35 6.32
N ALA A 22 -11.90 -24.16 7.18
CA ALA A 22 -11.18 -24.71 8.33
C ALA A 22 -9.86 -25.23 7.76
N ALA A 23 -8.74 -24.88 8.41
CA ALA A 23 -7.43 -25.35 7.99
C ALA A 23 -7.58 -26.81 7.61
N PRO A 24 -7.21 -27.23 6.39
CA PRO A 24 -7.33 -28.64 6.04
C PRO A 24 -6.59 -29.39 7.12
N LYS A 25 -7.25 -30.39 7.75
CA LYS A 25 -6.55 -31.34 8.62
C LYS A 25 -5.35 -31.82 7.83
N GLY A 26 -4.13 -31.65 8.37
CA GLY A 26 -2.89 -31.96 7.69
C GLY A 26 -3.01 -33.29 6.96
N GLY A 27 -2.65 -33.34 5.68
CA GLY A 27 -2.52 -34.60 4.94
C GLY A 27 -1.50 -35.46 5.68
N SER A 28 -1.54 -36.79 5.52
CA SER A 28 -0.50 -37.61 6.13
C SER A 28 0.88 -37.13 5.74
N HIS A 29 1.89 -37.30 6.60
CA HIS A 29 3.30 -36.97 6.29
C HIS A 29 3.74 -37.48 4.90
N ALA A 30 3.30 -38.68 4.53
CA ALA A 30 3.57 -39.26 3.21
C ALA A 30 2.94 -38.43 2.07
N ALA A 31 1.75 -37.85 2.28
CA ALA A 31 1.12 -36.99 1.28
C ALA A 31 1.85 -35.65 1.17
N LEU A 32 2.29 -35.08 2.29
CA LEU A 32 3.10 -33.86 2.32
C LEU A 32 4.44 -34.08 1.58
N ALA A 33 5.13 -35.19 1.86
CA ALA A 33 6.38 -35.55 1.22
C ALA A 33 6.21 -35.79 -0.29
N ALA A 34 5.16 -36.50 -0.71
CA ALA A 34 4.86 -36.72 -2.11
C ALA A 34 4.60 -35.39 -2.84
N GLY A 35 3.81 -34.48 -2.24
CA GLY A 35 3.55 -33.17 -2.80
C GLY A 35 4.75 -32.22 -2.82
N PHE A 36 5.71 -32.42 -1.91
CA PHE A 36 6.97 -31.66 -1.95
C PHE A 36 7.85 -32.13 -3.10
N VAL A 37 8.01 -33.44 -3.29
CA VAL A 37 8.84 -34.00 -4.39
C VAL A 37 8.23 -33.66 -5.76
N ALA A 38 6.89 -33.75 -5.88
CA ALA A 38 6.16 -33.47 -7.11
C ALA A 38 4.95 -32.56 -6.79
N PRO A 39 5.16 -31.23 -6.71
CA PRO A 39 4.08 -30.30 -6.40
C PRO A 39 2.92 -30.37 -7.42
N PRO A 40 1.66 -30.38 -6.94
CA PRO A 40 0.50 -30.46 -7.83
C PRO A 40 0.34 -29.16 -8.65
N ASP A 41 -0.33 -29.24 -9.80
CA ASP A 41 -0.57 -28.08 -10.68
C ASP A 41 -1.37 -26.93 -10.00
N SER A 42 -2.03 -27.19 -8.90
CA SER A 42 -2.70 -26.14 -8.09
C SER A 42 -1.71 -25.22 -7.39
N VAL A 43 -0.45 -25.62 -7.26
CA VAL A 43 0.66 -24.74 -6.85
C VAL A 43 1.19 -24.08 -8.11
N GLN A 44 0.90 -22.80 -8.23
CA GLN A 44 1.19 -22.05 -9.44
C GLN A 44 2.59 -21.44 -9.41
N THR A 45 3.28 -21.46 -10.53
CA THR A 45 4.33 -20.52 -10.88
C THR A 45 3.74 -19.60 -11.92
N SER A 46 3.58 -18.35 -11.54
CA SER A 46 2.89 -17.35 -12.36
C SER A 46 3.90 -16.41 -13.00
N VAL A 47 3.49 -15.75 -14.09
CA VAL A 47 4.30 -14.72 -14.73
C VAL A 47 3.41 -13.58 -15.22
N TYR A 48 3.89 -12.32 -15.06
CA TYR A 48 3.35 -11.22 -15.83
C TYR A 48 3.76 -11.41 -17.30
N TRP A 49 2.79 -11.39 -18.20
CA TRP A 49 3.00 -11.56 -19.64
C TRP A 49 2.61 -10.27 -20.35
N TYR A 50 3.60 -9.39 -20.51
CA TYR A 50 3.37 -8.05 -21.05
C TYR A 50 3.44 -8.03 -22.58
N TRP A 51 2.39 -7.49 -23.18
CA TRP A 51 2.25 -7.19 -24.58
C TRP A 51 2.60 -5.72 -24.79
N LEU A 52 3.87 -5.45 -25.13
CA LEU A 52 4.40 -4.09 -25.16
C LEU A 52 3.99 -3.37 -26.44
N SER A 53 3.30 -2.22 -26.31
CA SER A 53 2.98 -1.28 -27.38
C SER A 53 2.41 -1.97 -28.65
N GLY A 54 1.64 -3.04 -28.47
CA GLY A 54 1.05 -3.81 -29.56
C GLY A 54 2.02 -4.68 -30.35
N ASN A 55 3.29 -4.84 -29.92
CA ASN A 55 4.26 -5.70 -30.60
C ASN A 55 4.01 -7.17 -30.24
N VAL A 56 2.98 -7.74 -30.81
CA VAL A 56 2.54 -9.12 -30.61
C VAL A 56 2.18 -9.75 -31.95
N SER A 57 2.22 -11.09 -32.04
CA SER A 57 1.74 -11.84 -33.19
C SER A 57 1.03 -13.12 -32.75
N LYS A 58 0.18 -13.69 -33.61
CA LYS A 58 -0.48 -14.98 -33.34
C LYS A 58 0.53 -16.10 -33.16
N GLU A 59 1.60 -16.09 -33.95
CA GLU A 59 2.68 -17.08 -33.86
C GLU A 59 3.49 -16.89 -32.58
N GLY A 60 3.84 -15.63 -32.21
CA GLY A 60 4.61 -15.30 -31.03
C GLY A 60 3.92 -15.72 -29.75
N VAL A 61 2.64 -15.40 -29.57
CA VAL A 61 1.90 -15.76 -28.36
C VAL A 61 1.73 -17.28 -28.19
N VAL A 62 1.64 -18.03 -29.28
CA VAL A 62 1.62 -19.50 -29.24
C VAL A 62 2.97 -20.04 -28.79
N LYS A 63 4.08 -19.56 -29.38
CA LYS A 63 5.45 -19.95 -28.99
C LYS A 63 5.76 -19.59 -27.53
N ASP A 64 5.32 -18.41 -27.06
CA ASP A 64 5.49 -17.98 -25.67
C ASP A 64 4.80 -18.95 -24.72
N LEU A 65 3.54 -19.29 -24.96
CA LEU A 65 2.80 -20.26 -24.13
C LEU A 65 3.40 -21.65 -24.13
N GLU A 66 3.90 -22.12 -25.27
CA GLU A 66 4.62 -23.40 -25.36
C GLU A 66 5.93 -23.38 -24.57
N ALA A 67 6.65 -22.26 -24.61
CA ALA A 67 7.85 -22.05 -23.82
C ALA A 67 7.53 -22.00 -22.31
N MET A 68 6.48 -21.28 -21.90
CA MET A 68 5.99 -21.26 -20.52
C MET A 68 5.62 -22.67 -20.03
N LYS A 69 4.92 -23.46 -20.85
CA LYS A 69 4.57 -24.84 -20.49
C LYS A 69 5.79 -25.70 -20.24
N ARG A 70 6.81 -25.63 -21.10
CA ARG A 70 8.08 -26.35 -20.93
C ARG A 70 8.84 -25.87 -19.69
N ALA A 71 8.77 -24.58 -19.39
CA ALA A 71 9.39 -23.95 -18.22
C ALA A 71 8.68 -24.25 -16.88
N GLY A 72 7.60 -25.02 -16.90
CA GLY A 72 6.80 -25.27 -15.70
C GLY A 72 5.95 -24.09 -15.23
N ILE A 73 5.85 -23.01 -16.00
CA ILE A 73 4.96 -21.87 -15.76
C ILE A 73 3.55 -22.30 -16.16
N ASN A 74 2.60 -22.25 -15.21
CA ASN A 74 1.24 -22.72 -15.42
C ASN A 74 0.16 -21.65 -15.20
N ARG A 75 0.58 -20.37 -15.03
CA ARG A 75 -0.29 -19.20 -14.92
C ARG A 75 0.38 -17.99 -15.58
N ALA A 76 -0.34 -17.22 -16.38
CA ALA A 76 0.17 -16.01 -17.02
C ALA A 76 -0.86 -14.87 -16.97
N PHE A 77 -0.41 -13.66 -16.63
CA PHE A 77 -1.25 -12.46 -16.56
C PHE A 77 -0.94 -11.53 -17.73
N ILE A 78 -1.88 -11.41 -18.67
CA ILE A 78 -1.73 -10.57 -19.85
C ILE A 78 -1.95 -9.11 -19.48
N GLY A 79 -0.92 -8.28 -19.67
CA GLY A 79 -0.97 -6.82 -19.59
C GLY A 79 -0.73 -6.19 -20.97
N ASN A 80 -1.65 -5.33 -21.42
CA ASN A 80 -1.47 -4.54 -22.64
C ASN A 80 -0.77 -3.22 -22.28
N ILE A 81 0.56 -3.21 -22.31
CA ILE A 81 1.40 -2.14 -21.76
C ILE A 81 1.89 -1.21 -22.88
N GLY A 82 1.60 0.09 -22.78
CA GLY A 82 2.01 1.10 -23.74
C GLY A 82 3.24 1.87 -23.30
N LEU A 83 4.41 1.55 -23.85
CA LEU A 83 5.68 2.22 -23.54
C LEU A 83 6.16 3.18 -24.65
N GLY A 84 5.26 3.64 -25.53
CA GLY A 84 5.60 4.45 -26.69
C GLY A 84 6.21 3.63 -27.82
N GLU A 85 7.04 4.25 -28.65
CA GLU A 85 7.70 3.58 -29.77
C GLU A 85 8.86 2.72 -29.25
N LEU A 86 8.85 1.44 -29.62
CA LEU A 86 9.91 0.50 -29.32
C LEU A 86 10.76 0.26 -30.57
N ALA A 87 12.07 0.12 -30.39
CA ALA A 87 13.00 -0.27 -31.46
C ALA A 87 12.77 -1.76 -31.81
N THR A 88 11.89 -2.04 -32.75
CA THR A 88 11.48 -3.39 -33.17
C THR A 88 11.24 -3.43 -34.69
N PRO A 89 11.53 -4.56 -35.37
CA PRO A 89 11.23 -4.71 -36.78
C PRO A 89 9.73 -4.98 -37.06
N TYR A 90 8.92 -5.18 -36.02
CA TYR A 90 7.51 -5.53 -36.16
C TYR A 90 6.61 -4.30 -36.18
N ALA A 91 5.56 -4.36 -37.00
CA ALA A 91 4.49 -3.38 -36.97
C ALA A 91 3.60 -3.64 -35.75
N PRO A 92 3.27 -2.59 -34.94
CA PRO A 92 2.42 -2.78 -33.79
C PRO A 92 0.97 -3.10 -34.16
N VAL A 93 0.39 -4.07 -33.50
CA VAL A 93 -1.03 -4.43 -33.58
C VAL A 93 -1.81 -3.53 -32.65
N LYS A 94 -2.65 -2.63 -33.19
CA LYS A 94 -3.43 -1.68 -32.42
C LYS A 94 -4.52 -2.37 -31.61
N LEU A 95 -4.69 -1.94 -30.36
CA LEU A 95 -5.75 -2.43 -29.49
C LEU A 95 -7.13 -2.35 -30.16
N PHE A 96 -7.96 -3.34 -29.88
CA PHE A 96 -9.37 -3.44 -30.28
C PHE A 96 -9.62 -3.61 -31.80
N THR A 97 -8.56 -3.69 -32.62
CA THR A 97 -8.70 -4.06 -34.04
C THR A 97 -8.97 -5.56 -34.18
N ASP A 98 -9.47 -5.99 -35.37
CA ASP A 98 -9.69 -7.41 -35.66
C ASP A 98 -8.41 -8.25 -35.56
N GLU A 99 -7.27 -7.63 -35.84
CA GLU A 99 -5.97 -8.28 -35.68
C GLU A 99 -5.66 -8.55 -34.20
N TRP A 100 -5.83 -7.54 -33.31
CA TRP A 100 -5.65 -7.73 -31.88
C TRP A 100 -6.60 -8.77 -31.31
N TRP A 101 -7.88 -8.76 -31.72
CA TRP A 101 -8.85 -9.79 -31.33
C TRP A 101 -8.41 -11.18 -31.79
N GLY A 102 -7.82 -11.26 -32.99
CA GLY A 102 -7.28 -12.52 -33.51
C GLY A 102 -6.08 -13.03 -32.71
N VAL A 103 -5.19 -12.15 -32.24
CA VAL A 103 -4.05 -12.50 -31.34
C VAL A 103 -4.56 -12.94 -29.97
N THR A 104 -5.49 -12.17 -29.39
CA THR A 104 -6.09 -12.48 -28.07
C THR A 104 -6.81 -13.85 -28.12
N HIS A 105 -7.58 -14.13 -29.17
CA HIS A 105 -8.21 -15.43 -29.34
C HIS A 105 -7.19 -16.56 -29.46
N ALA A 106 -6.12 -16.39 -30.25
CA ALA A 106 -5.08 -17.38 -30.40
C ALA A 106 -4.38 -17.70 -29.07
N ALA A 107 -4.10 -16.66 -28.26
CA ALA A 107 -3.50 -16.80 -26.93
C ALA A 107 -4.43 -17.57 -25.98
N LEU A 108 -5.69 -17.18 -25.82
CA LEU A 108 -6.64 -17.83 -24.91
C LEU A 108 -6.93 -19.28 -25.32
N LYS A 109 -7.06 -19.54 -26.62
CA LYS A 109 -7.25 -20.88 -27.15
C LYS A 109 -6.05 -21.76 -26.86
N ARG A 110 -4.83 -21.28 -27.16
CA ARG A 110 -3.61 -22.07 -26.92
C ARG A 110 -3.37 -22.31 -25.43
N ALA A 111 -3.61 -21.32 -24.61
CA ALA A 111 -3.55 -21.48 -23.14
C ALA A 111 -4.53 -22.55 -22.64
N SER A 112 -5.75 -22.56 -23.18
CA SER A 112 -6.78 -23.57 -22.85
C SER A 112 -6.39 -24.99 -23.29
N GLU A 113 -5.69 -25.13 -24.40
CA GLU A 113 -5.15 -26.42 -24.89
C GLU A 113 -4.00 -26.92 -24.01
N LEU A 114 -3.12 -26.02 -23.54
CA LEU A 114 -1.96 -26.35 -22.73
C LEU A 114 -2.28 -26.46 -21.22
N GLY A 115 -3.47 -26.02 -20.78
CA GLY A 115 -3.87 -25.97 -19.38
C GLY A 115 -3.12 -24.89 -18.60
N ILE A 116 -2.74 -23.78 -19.23
CA ILE A 116 -2.15 -22.60 -18.57
C ILE A 116 -3.29 -21.68 -18.18
N GLU A 117 -3.40 -21.34 -16.89
CA GLU A 117 -4.39 -20.38 -16.40
C GLU A 117 -4.03 -18.97 -16.87
N ILE A 118 -5.01 -18.24 -17.38
CA ILE A 118 -4.84 -16.87 -17.85
C ILE A 118 -5.56 -15.90 -16.91
N GLY A 119 -4.83 -14.86 -16.51
CA GLY A 119 -5.36 -13.61 -15.98
C GLY A 119 -5.27 -12.50 -17.02
N MET A 120 -6.14 -11.52 -16.90
CA MET A 120 -6.10 -10.31 -17.72
C MET A 120 -6.14 -9.09 -16.80
N PHE A 121 -5.25 -8.13 -17.02
CA PHE A 121 -5.33 -6.83 -16.35
C PHE A 121 -6.69 -6.21 -16.62
N ASN A 122 -7.28 -5.58 -15.61
CA ASN A 122 -8.63 -5.03 -15.68
C ASN A 122 -8.77 -3.84 -16.63
N SER A 123 -7.65 -3.24 -17.05
CA SER A 123 -7.60 -2.17 -18.05
C SER A 123 -6.37 -2.30 -18.93
N PRO A 124 -6.31 -1.63 -20.10
CA PRO A 124 -5.05 -1.39 -20.79
C PRO A 124 -4.09 -0.59 -19.89
N GLY A 125 -2.79 -0.93 -19.91
CA GLY A 125 -1.82 -0.50 -18.92
C GLY A 125 -1.89 -1.35 -17.66
N TRP A 126 -1.17 -0.94 -16.60
CA TRP A 126 -1.23 -1.60 -15.30
C TRP A 126 -2.06 -0.83 -14.26
N SER A 127 -2.62 0.35 -14.57
CA SER A 127 -3.60 0.97 -13.70
C SER A 127 -4.86 0.11 -13.55
N GLN A 128 -5.58 0.28 -12.46
CA GLN A 128 -6.57 -0.70 -12.04
C GLN A 128 -7.89 -0.63 -12.78
N ALA A 129 -8.31 0.55 -13.26
CA ALA A 129 -9.62 0.69 -13.87
C ALA A 129 -9.76 2.02 -14.63
N GLY A 130 -9.55 1.99 -15.93
CA GLY A 130 -9.73 3.16 -16.78
C GLY A 130 -9.76 2.80 -18.25
N GLY A 131 -10.08 3.76 -19.11
CA GLY A 131 -10.08 3.53 -20.54
C GLY A 131 -10.92 4.54 -21.33
N PRO A 132 -10.87 4.47 -22.69
CA PRO A 132 -11.49 5.46 -23.57
C PRO A 132 -13.03 5.49 -23.51
N TRP A 133 -13.64 4.54 -22.85
CA TRP A 133 -15.10 4.45 -22.63
C TRP A 133 -15.60 5.18 -21.38
N ILE A 134 -14.69 5.80 -20.59
CA ILE A 134 -15.06 6.51 -19.38
C ILE A 134 -15.29 8.00 -19.68
N GLU A 135 -16.53 8.42 -19.49
CA GLU A 135 -16.94 9.80 -19.63
C GLU A 135 -16.57 10.63 -18.39
N PRO A 136 -16.42 11.97 -18.48
CA PRO A 136 -16.08 12.83 -17.35
C PRO A 136 -16.98 12.64 -16.11
N GLY A 137 -18.28 12.37 -16.29
CA GLY A 137 -19.24 12.10 -15.22
C GLY A 137 -19.08 10.74 -14.55
N GLN A 138 -18.29 9.84 -15.11
CA GLN A 138 -18.01 8.50 -14.61
C GLN A 138 -16.56 8.36 -14.09
N ALA A 139 -15.76 9.44 -14.23
CA ALA A 139 -14.35 9.44 -13.88
C ALA A 139 -14.14 9.66 -12.38
N MET A 140 -12.90 9.43 -11.91
CA MET A 140 -12.45 9.85 -10.59
C MET A 140 -12.63 11.36 -10.44
N ARG A 141 -13.31 11.80 -9.37
CA ARG A 141 -13.67 13.22 -9.18
C ARG A 141 -13.29 13.70 -7.79
N TYR A 142 -13.15 15.02 -7.68
CA TYR A 142 -12.93 15.73 -6.43
C TYR A 142 -13.91 16.89 -6.30
N LEU A 143 -14.18 17.30 -5.05
CA LEU A 143 -15.01 18.45 -4.76
C LEU A 143 -14.23 19.75 -4.99
N ALA A 144 -14.75 20.61 -5.86
CA ALA A 144 -14.24 21.94 -6.15
C ALA A 144 -15.29 22.99 -5.77
N SER A 145 -14.87 24.23 -5.61
CA SER A 145 -15.76 25.33 -5.22
C SER A 145 -15.50 26.63 -5.95
N VAL A 146 -16.54 27.48 -5.98
CA VAL A 146 -16.46 28.89 -6.35
C VAL A 146 -17.15 29.70 -5.26
N LYS A 147 -16.56 30.84 -4.87
CA LYS A 147 -17.05 31.66 -3.76
C LYS A 147 -17.38 33.09 -4.20
N ALA A 148 -18.38 33.66 -3.58
CA ALA A 148 -18.68 35.07 -3.62
C ALA A 148 -18.94 35.62 -2.21
N HIS A 149 -18.45 36.83 -1.94
CA HIS A 149 -18.79 37.58 -0.73
C HIS A 149 -19.96 38.49 -1.03
N VAL A 150 -21.00 38.42 -0.20
CA VAL A 150 -22.23 39.18 -0.41
C VAL A 150 -22.68 39.84 0.90
N ARG A 151 -23.28 41.01 0.78
CA ARG A 151 -23.90 41.71 1.94
C ARG A 151 -25.38 41.47 1.92
N GLY A 152 -25.88 40.81 2.96
CA GLY A 152 -27.30 40.51 3.16
C GLY A 152 -28.08 41.69 3.78
N GLY A 153 -29.34 41.41 4.04
CA GLY A 153 -30.33 42.39 4.53
C GLY A 153 -31.47 42.62 3.53
N GLY A 154 -31.66 41.71 2.59
CA GLY A 154 -32.65 41.70 1.53
C GLY A 154 -32.22 40.85 0.36
N LYS A 155 -32.80 41.12 -0.82
CA LYS A 155 -32.50 40.40 -2.06
C LYS A 155 -31.05 40.64 -2.48
N VAL A 156 -30.27 39.54 -2.65
CA VAL A 156 -28.91 39.53 -3.17
C VAL A 156 -28.92 38.90 -4.54
N GLU A 157 -28.21 39.48 -5.48
CA GLU A 157 -27.92 38.90 -6.80
C GLU A 157 -26.40 38.78 -6.95
N ALA A 158 -25.90 37.61 -7.35
CA ALA A 158 -24.48 37.36 -7.56
C ALA A 158 -24.28 36.39 -8.74
N GLU A 159 -23.13 36.50 -9.39
CA GLU A 159 -22.69 35.55 -10.40
C GLU A 159 -21.76 34.54 -9.74
N LEU A 160 -22.02 33.26 -9.96
CA LEU A 160 -21.23 32.12 -9.51
C LEU A 160 -20.93 31.20 -10.70
N PRO A 161 -20.06 31.62 -11.64
CA PRO A 161 -19.80 30.86 -12.84
C PRO A 161 -19.14 29.51 -12.51
N ARG A 162 -19.46 28.49 -13.30
CA ARG A 162 -18.76 27.20 -13.23
C ARG A 162 -17.29 27.41 -13.59
N PRO A 163 -16.35 26.83 -12.83
CA PRO A 163 -14.92 27.01 -13.10
C PRO A 163 -14.45 26.27 -14.36
N SER A 164 -15.24 25.32 -14.87
CA SER A 164 -14.97 24.55 -16.09
C SER A 164 -16.25 23.92 -16.64
N ALA A 165 -16.22 23.50 -17.91
CA ALA A 165 -17.35 22.88 -18.57
C ALA A 165 -17.74 21.49 -18.00
N ASP A 166 -16.77 20.81 -17.39
CA ASP A 166 -16.92 19.48 -16.76
C ASP A 166 -17.33 19.54 -15.28
N PHE A 167 -17.60 20.75 -14.76
CA PHE A 167 -18.05 20.96 -13.38
C PHE A 167 -19.50 20.49 -13.20
N GLN A 168 -19.70 19.57 -12.24
CA GLN A 168 -21.00 18.98 -11.93
C GLN A 168 -21.49 19.50 -10.58
N ASP A 169 -22.53 20.35 -10.59
CA ASP A 169 -23.08 20.97 -9.37
C ASP A 169 -23.44 19.92 -8.31
N VAL A 170 -23.05 20.19 -7.05
CA VAL A 170 -23.39 19.39 -5.87
C VAL A 170 -24.32 20.15 -4.95
N ARG A 171 -23.87 21.30 -4.42
CA ARG A 171 -24.66 22.18 -3.54
C ARG A 171 -24.18 23.62 -3.64
N VAL A 172 -25.08 24.52 -3.31
CA VAL A 172 -24.73 25.92 -3.00
C VAL A 172 -25.05 26.16 -1.53
N VAL A 173 -24.03 26.50 -0.77
CA VAL A 173 -24.18 26.81 0.67
C VAL A 173 -23.80 28.24 0.95
N ALA A 174 -24.44 28.84 1.93
CA ALA A 174 -24.08 30.16 2.43
C ALA A 174 -23.79 30.10 3.94
N TYR A 175 -22.78 30.85 4.37
CA TYR A 175 -22.43 30.95 5.77
C TYR A 175 -22.01 32.39 6.14
N PRO A 176 -22.23 32.85 7.39
CA PRO A 176 -21.80 34.18 7.83
C PRO A 176 -20.27 34.32 7.72
N ALA A 177 -19.79 35.37 7.10
CA ALA A 177 -18.37 35.68 7.11
C ALA A 177 -17.91 36.06 8.53
N PRO A 178 -16.79 35.44 9.02
CA PRO A 178 -16.26 35.82 10.34
C PRO A 178 -15.89 37.31 10.39
N ALA A 179 -16.33 38.00 11.46
CA ALA A 179 -16.07 39.42 11.64
C ALA A 179 -14.67 39.65 12.25
N VAL A 180 -13.75 40.17 11.47
CA VAL A 180 -12.40 40.56 11.91
C VAL A 180 -12.06 41.96 11.38
N GLY A 181 -11.27 42.71 12.11
CA GLY A 181 -10.88 44.07 11.69
C GLY A 181 -9.93 44.03 10.46
N ARG A 182 -9.05 43.03 10.42
CA ARG A 182 -8.16 42.75 9.28
C ARG A 182 -8.09 41.24 9.12
N ALA A 183 -8.56 40.71 8.01
CA ALA A 183 -8.61 39.28 7.77
C ALA A 183 -7.22 38.72 7.38
N ALA A 184 -6.44 39.46 6.60
CA ALA A 184 -5.13 39.06 6.11
C ALA A 184 -4.24 40.27 5.80
N LEU A 185 -2.95 40.04 5.61
CA LEU A 185 -2.04 41.02 5.02
C LEU A 185 -2.34 41.15 3.51
N THR A 186 -2.30 42.40 3.03
CA THR A 186 -2.56 42.71 1.60
C THR A 186 -1.51 43.66 1.05
N ALA A 187 -1.38 43.72 -0.28
CA ALA A 187 -0.48 44.63 -0.94
C ALA A 187 -0.75 46.14 -0.67
N ALA A 188 -1.97 46.48 -0.20
CA ALA A 188 -2.36 47.86 0.11
C ALA A 188 -1.78 48.38 1.45
N ASP A 189 -1.49 47.48 2.40
CA ASP A 189 -1.15 47.83 3.79
C ASP A 189 0.15 47.16 4.28
N THR A 190 0.81 46.39 3.43
CA THR A 190 2.00 45.62 3.80
C THR A 190 3.10 45.78 2.77
N ARG A 191 4.30 46.09 3.24
CA ARG A 191 5.52 46.11 2.43
C ARG A 191 6.21 44.75 2.54
N VAL A 192 6.51 44.15 1.40
CA VAL A 192 7.28 42.92 1.27
C VAL A 192 8.67 43.20 0.72
N THR A 193 9.68 42.56 1.30
CA THR A 193 11.03 42.54 0.76
C THR A 193 11.61 41.13 0.79
N VAL A 194 12.41 40.79 -0.22
CA VAL A 194 13.13 39.52 -0.26
C VAL A 194 14.61 39.81 -0.28
N ALA A 195 15.38 39.26 0.68
CA ALA A 195 16.79 39.59 0.89
C ALA A 195 17.07 41.11 0.96
N GLY A 196 16.13 41.89 1.54
CA GLY A 196 16.18 43.33 1.65
C GLY A 196 15.77 44.10 0.37
N THR A 197 15.40 43.45 -0.72
CA THR A 197 15.01 44.06 -1.99
C THR A 197 13.49 44.04 -2.16
N ALA A 198 12.85 45.13 -2.47
CA ALA A 198 11.40 45.23 -2.72
C ALA A 198 11.01 44.91 -4.19
N ALA A 199 11.97 44.84 -5.10
CA ALA A 199 11.68 44.61 -6.52
C ALA A 199 11.00 43.26 -6.76
N GLY A 200 9.78 43.27 -7.28
CA GLY A 200 8.98 42.11 -7.58
C GLY A 200 8.40 41.37 -6.36
N ALA A 201 8.80 41.71 -5.11
CA ALA A 201 8.39 40.98 -3.92
C ALA A 201 6.89 41.15 -3.56
N GLN A 202 6.26 42.23 -4.04
CA GLN A 202 4.86 42.55 -3.73
C GLN A 202 3.86 41.53 -4.33
N CYS A 203 4.25 40.81 -5.38
CA CYS A 203 3.44 39.75 -5.97
C CYS A 203 3.12 38.59 -4.96
N LEU A 204 3.90 38.46 -3.90
CA LEU A 204 3.66 37.43 -2.88
C LEU A 204 2.40 37.67 -2.02
N ILE A 205 1.77 38.85 -2.13
CA ILE A 205 0.59 39.23 -1.33
C ILE A 205 -0.43 40.05 -2.16
N ASP A 206 -0.39 39.95 -3.49
CA ASP A 206 -1.29 40.71 -4.37
C ASP A 206 -2.66 40.03 -4.59
N GLY A 207 -2.78 38.77 -4.13
CA GLY A 207 -4.01 37.98 -4.25
C GLY A 207 -4.20 37.34 -5.63
N ASP A 208 -3.18 37.41 -6.51
CA ASP A 208 -3.21 36.80 -7.83
C ASP A 208 -2.23 35.61 -7.93
N PRO A 209 -2.71 34.37 -7.87
CA PRO A 209 -1.85 33.19 -7.95
C PRO A 209 -1.22 32.97 -9.34
N ALA A 210 -1.50 33.83 -10.31
CA ALA A 210 -0.84 33.82 -11.62
C ALA A 210 0.49 34.60 -11.63
N THR A 211 0.73 35.45 -10.63
CA THR A 211 2.01 36.12 -10.41
C THR A 211 2.91 35.21 -9.54
N GLU A 212 4.23 35.30 -9.74
CA GLU A 212 5.16 34.46 -8.97
C GLU A 212 6.48 35.18 -8.67
N LEU A 213 7.08 34.87 -7.51
CA LEU A 213 8.45 35.27 -7.19
C LEU A 213 9.31 34.01 -7.15
N LEU A 214 10.36 34.00 -7.97
CA LEU A 214 11.30 32.89 -8.04
C LEU A 214 12.57 33.20 -7.24
N PHE A 215 13.09 32.16 -6.58
CA PHE A 215 14.33 32.23 -5.81
C PHE A 215 15.57 32.11 -6.73
N ASP A 216 16.64 32.77 -6.34
CA ASP A 216 17.90 32.79 -7.08
C ASP A 216 18.80 31.56 -6.85
N GLY A 217 18.39 30.67 -5.93
CA GLY A 217 19.14 29.48 -5.54
C GLY A 217 20.09 29.70 -4.35
N SER A 218 20.00 30.83 -3.68
CA SER A 218 20.69 31.05 -2.40
C SER A 218 20.25 29.99 -1.37
N PRO A 219 21.16 29.55 -0.46
CA PRO A 219 20.83 28.54 0.54
C PRO A 219 19.65 28.92 1.45
N GLU A 220 19.43 30.20 1.61
CA GLU A 220 18.35 30.78 2.41
C GLU A 220 17.73 31.98 1.69
N ALA A 221 16.41 32.00 1.56
CA ALA A 221 15.64 33.16 1.12
C ALA A 221 14.92 33.75 2.34
N VAL A 222 15.11 35.04 2.59
CA VAL A 222 14.47 35.77 3.70
C VAL A 222 13.42 36.73 3.14
N ILE A 223 12.17 36.49 3.49
CA ILE A 223 11.01 37.30 3.10
C ILE A 223 10.53 38.06 4.35
N ASP A 224 10.68 39.38 4.33
CA ASP A 224 10.20 40.27 5.39
C ASP A 224 8.86 40.89 4.97
N LEU A 225 7.87 40.81 5.86
CA LEU A 225 6.54 41.40 5.70
C LEU A 225 6.31 42.39 6.85
N VAL A 226 6.18 43.66 6.48
CA VAL A 226 6.01 44.77 7.44
C VAL A 226 4.70 45.49 7.15
N THR A 227 3.77 45.39 8.08
CA THR A 227 2.45 46.04 7.99
C THR A 227 2.37 47.34 8.79
N ASP A 228 1.43 48.19 8.43
CA ASP A 228 1.22 49.49 9.06
C ASP A 228 0.68 49.46 10.50
N ALA A 229 0.03 48.37 10.87
CA ALA A 229 -0.55 48.15 12.18
C ALA A 229 -0.39 46.70 12.62
N ASP A 230 -0.45 46.47 13.95
CA ASP A 230 -0.42 45.12 14.53
C ASP A 230 -1.62 44.30 14.03
N MET A 231 -1.37 43.02 13.79
CA MET A 231 -2.41 42.03 13.51
C MET A 231 -2.26 40.83 14.43
N ASP A 232 -3.37 40.15 14.67
CA ASP A 232 -3.43 38.87 15.38
C ASP A 232 -3.31 37.71 14.34
N LEU A 233 -2.10 37.24 14.13
CA LEU A 233 -1.84 36.11 13.19
C LEU A 233 -2.32 34.79 13.80
N ARG A 234 -3.01 33.95 12.98
CA ARG A 234 -3.44 32.57 13.34
C ARG A 234 -3.12 31.51 12.29
N ASN A 235 -2.79 31.94 11.07
CA ASN A 235 -2.45 31.01 9.99
C ASN A 235 -1.46 31.64 9.00
N ILE A 236 -0.56 30.81 8.50
CA ILE A 236 0.18 31.06 7.28
C ILE A 236 -0.24 30.04 6.21
N THR A 237 -0.52 30.51 5.00
CA THR A 237 -0.71 29.66 3.82
C THR A 237 0.23 30.11 2.72
N VAL A 238 1.00 29.17 2.17
CA VAL A 238 1.96 29.43 1.09
C VAL A 238 1.50 28.67 -0.14
N TRP A 239 1.31 29.38 -1.25
CA TRP A 239 1.12 28.80 -2.59
C TRP A 239 2.47 28.72 -3.29
N PRO A 240 3.02 27.53 -3.54
CA PRO A 240 4.20 27.38 -4.38
C PRO A 240 3.91 27.92 -5.79
N ALA A 241 4.92 28.51 -6.43
CA ALA A 241 4.92 28.68 -7.87
C ALA A 241 4.72 27.29 -8.51
N ARG A 242 4.03 27.23 -9.67
CA ARG A 242 3.72 25.94 -10.33
C ARG A 242 4.98 25.24 -10.88
N ARG A 243 5.96 25.03 -10.00
CA ARG A 243 7.26 24.41 -10.23
C ARG A 243 7.62 23.48 -9.09
N PRO A 244 8.30 22.36 -9.36
CA PRO A 244 8.73 21.44 -8.31
C PRO A 244 9.58 22.14 -7.24
N ILE A 245 9.15 22.09 -5.97
CA ILE A 245 9.87 22.68 -4.83
C ILE A 245 9.89 21.73 -3.64
N ARG A 246 11.06 21.66 -3.00
CA ARG A 246 11.22 21.07 -1.68
C ARG A 246 12.04 22.02 -0.82
N ALA A 247 11.49 22.45 0.32
CA ALA A 247 12.11 23.44 1.19
C ALA A 247 11.62 23.30 2.63
N GLU A 248 12.42 23.83 3.56
CA GLU A 248 12.02 24.06 4.96
C GLU A 248 11.73 25.54 5.17
N ALA A 249 10.64 25.84 5.83
CA ALA A 249 10.21 27.20 6.11
C ALA A 249 10.11 27.46 7.63
N GLU A 250 10.54 28.66 8.05
CA GLU A 250 10.47 29.12 9.40
C GLU A 250 9.82 30.50 9.45
N LEU A 251 8.67 30.60 10.13
CA LEU A 251 7.96 31.87 10.32
C LEU A 251 8.34 32.47 11.66
N GLN A 252 8.75 33.74 11.65
CA GLN A 252 9.15 34.51 12.81
C GLN A 252 8.32 35.78 12.96
N VAL A 253 8.20 36.28 14.18
CA VAL A 253 7.64 37.58 14.50
C VAL A 253 8.68 38.39 15.26
N LYS A 254 8.76 39.71 15.00
CA LYS A 254 9.65 40.63 15.68
C LYS A 254 9.06 41.09 17.01
N GLY A 255 9.75 40.83 18.08
CA GLY A 255 9.47 41.34 19.43
C GLY A 255 10.50 42.39 19.85
N ALA A 256 10.45 42.80 21.14
CA ALA A 256 11.40 43.75 21.70
C ALA A 256 12.87 43.29 21.64
N ASP A 257 13.10 42.00 21.82
CA ASP A 257 14.43 41.35 21.86
C ASP A 257 14.85 40.79 20.49
N GLY A 258 14.16 41.13 19.40
CA GLY A 258 14.42 40.64 18.06
C GLY A 258 13.39 39.66 17.53
N TYR A 259 13.73 38.88 16.48
CA TYR A 259 12.84 37.88 15.88
C TYR A 259 12.80 36.63 16.73
N ARG A 260 11.58 36.08 16.91
CA ARG A 260 11.33 34.75 17.51
C ARG A 260 10.54 33.89 16.57
N THR A 261 10.87 32.62 16.49
CA THR A 261 10.16 31.62 15.68
C THR A 261 8.79 31.32 16.29
N ILE A 262 7.77 31.27 15.44
CA ILE A 262 6.38 30.95 15.80
C ILE A 262 5.84 29.73 15.07
N ALA A 263 6.43 29.34 13.93
CA ALA A 263 6.16 28.09 13.23
C ALA A 263 7.38 27.62 12.42
N SER A 264 7.57 26.31 12.30
CA SER A 264 8.51 25.68 11.39
C SER A 264 7.79 24.54 10.65
N PHE A 265 7.96 24.45 9.33
CA PHE A 265 7.24 23.48 8.51
C PHE A 265 7.95 23.20 7.19
N GLY A 266 7.80 21.96 6.71
CA GLY A 266 8.26 21.54 5.39
C GLY A 266 7.27 21.94 4.28
N ILE A 267 7.82 22.27 3.11
CA ILE A 267 7.10 22.48 1.86
C ILE A 267 7.61 21.43 0.89
N ASP A 268 6.82 20.40 0.60
CA ASP A 268 7.15 19.41 -0.42
C ASP A 268 6.07 19.37 -1.51
N ARG A 269 6.44 19.95 -2.66
CA ARG A 269 5.69 19.95 -3.92
C ARG A 269 6.67 19.58 -5.06
N SER A 270 7.62 18.70 -4.75
CA SER A 270 8.69 18.30 -5.67
C SER A 270 8.19 17.38 -6.79
N ASN A 271 7.14 16.61 -6.54
CA ASN A 271 6.53 15.76 -7.55
C ASN A 271 5.35 16.49 -8.24
N PRO A 272 5.47 16.82 -9.55
CA PRO A 272 4.45 17.53 -10.31
C PRO A 272 3.33 16.63 -10.86
N ASN A 273 3.41 15.31 -10.66
CA ASN A 273 2.46 14.38 -11.25
C ASN A 273 1.09 14.46 -10.53
N ILE A 274 0.01 14.52 -11.31
CA ILE A 274 -1.37 14.50 -10.78
C ILE A 274 -1.73 13.17 -10.10
N GLU A 275 -0.98 12.10 -10.34
CA GLU A 275 -1.13 10.82 -9.65
C GLU A 275 -0.72 10.87 -8.16
N VAL A 276 -0.08 11.94 -7.70
CA VAL A 276 0.16 12.23 -6.28
C VAL A 276 -0.79 13.31 -5.74
N GLY A 277 -2.02 13.31 -6.22
CA GLY A 277 -3.08 14.26 -5.86
C GLY A 277 -3.42 15.18 -7.03
N PHE A 278 -4.71 15.50 -7.14
CA PHE A 278 -5.26 16.27 -8.27
C PHE A 278 -4.78 17.73 -8.36
N ASP A 279 -4.12 18.25 -7.31
CA ASP A 279 -3.37 19.51 -7.34
C ASP A 279 -1.96 19.33 -6.76
N PRO A 280 -0.97 18.96 -7.58
CA PRO A 280 0.40 18.72 -7.12
C PRO A 280 1.05 19.94 -6.46
N TYR A 281 0.60 21.16 -6.81
CA TYR A 281 1.08 22.41 -6.27
C TYR A 281 0.11 23.07 -5.28
N ALA A 282 -0.79 22.29 -4.71
CA ALA A 282 -1.72 22.75 -3.68
C ALA A 282 -1.01 23.51 -2.55
N PRO A 283 -1.69 24.51 -1.95
CA PRO A 283 -1.08 25.33 -0.91
C PRO A 283 -0.70 24.52 0.33
N VAL A 284 0.30 25.03 1.04
CA VAL A 284 0.71 24.53 2.37
C VAL A 284 0.14 25.48 3.42
N SER A 285 -0.83 25.03 4.20
CA SER A 285 -1.48 25.81 5.25
C SER A 285 -1.02 25.32 6.63
N VAL A 286 -0.57 26.23 7.49
CA VAL A 286 -0.05 25.93 8.82
C VAL A 286 -0.74 26.83 9.86
N SER A 287 -1.32 26.20 10.88
CA SER A 287 -1.95 26.87 11.99
C SER A 287 -0.91 27.37 13.00
N VAL A 288 -1.09 28.59 13.46
CA VAL A 288 -0.23 29.26 14.46
C VAL A 288 -1.08 29.63 15.68
N ALA A 289 -0.55 29.41 16.88
CA ALA A 289 -1.15 29.98 18.07
C ALA A 289 -1.21 31.51 17.93
N LYS A 290 -2.35 32.14 18.36
CA LYS A 290 -2.51 33.59 18.23
C LYS A 290 -1.21 34.34 18.56
N THR A 291 -0.72 35.09 17.59
CA THR A 291 0.49 35.87 17.71
C THR A 291 0.26 37.28 17.19
N THR A 292 0.31 38.28 18.06
CA THR A 292 0.17 39.67 17.69
C THR A 292 1.50 40.27 17.26
N GLY A 293 1.53 40.96 16.13
CA GLY A 293 2.72 41.62 15.61
C GLY A 293 2.45 42.40 14.33
N ARG A 294 3.46 43.16 13.85
CA ARG A 294 3.42 43.91 12.60
C ARG A 294 4.63 43.69 11.71
N GLU A 295 5.67 43.02 12.21
CA GLU A 295 6.85 42.66 11.44
C GLU A 295 7.03 41.16 11.51
N PHE A 296 6.84 40.48 10.36
CA PHE A 296 6.98 39.03 10.23
C PHE A 296 8.10 38.72 9.25
N ARG A 297 8.75 37.58 9.47
CA ARG A 297 9.82 37.09 8.62
C ARG A 297 9.57 35.62 8.30
N LEU A 298 9.57 35.28 7.00
CA LEU A 298 9.57 33.91 6.53
C LEU A 298 10.95 33.58 5.97
N ILE A 299 11.63 32.62 6.60
CA ILE A 299 12.93 32.10 6.17
C ILE A 299 12.67 30.80 5.45
N VAL A 300 13.13 30.68 4.20
CA VAL A 300 12.99 29.49 3.35
C VAL A 300 14.37 28.93 3.05
N ARG A 301 14.62 27.68 3.44
CA ARG A 301 15.91 27.01 3.28
C ARG A 301 15.80 25.81 2.35
N GLY A 302 16.83 25.58 1.54
CA GLY A 302 16.93 24.44 0.64
C GLY A 302 16.08 24.55 -0.63
N ALA A 303 15.43 25.68 -0.87
CA ALA A 303 14.74 25.95 -2.12
C ALA A 303 15.75 26.05 -3.28
N GLY A 304 15.49 25.30 -4.35
CA GLY A 304 16.34 25.33 -5.53
C GLY A 304 16.21 26.64 -6.31
N LYS A 305 17.17 26.88 -7.20
CA LYS A 305 17.08 27.99 -8.19
C LYS A 305 15.83 27.78 -9.07
N ASP A 306 15.20 28.90 -9.45
CA ASP A 306 13.99 28.92 -10.29
C ASP A 306 12.77 28.21 -9.68
N THR A 307 12.81 27.87 -8.37
CA THR A 307 11.63 27.54 -7.55
C THR A 307 11.12 28.80 -6.86
N GLY A 308 9.94 28.77 -6.26
CA GLY A 308 9.43 29.98 -5.60
C GLY A 308 7.99 29.87 -5.12
N PHE A 309 7.40 31.02 -4.82
CA PHE A 309 6.02 31.13 -4.36
C PHE A 309 5.21 32.04 -5.28
N ALA A 310 3.94 31.66 -5.45
CA ALA A 310 2.94 32.51 -6.09
C ALA A 310 2.31 33.46 -5.07
N GLU A 311 2.01 32.95 -3.84
CA GLU A 311 1.33 33.75 -2.83
C GLU A 311 1.76 33.31 -1.41
N VAL A 312 1.84 34.26 -0.47
CA VAL A 312 2.08 34.05 0.96
C VAL A 312 1.00 34.79 1.74
N LEU A 313 0.01 34.06 2.22
CA LEU A 313 -1.09 34.62 3.00
C LEU A 313 -0.80 34.50 4.50
N LEU A 314 -0.61 35.61 5.20
CA LEU A 314 -0.65 35.71 6.64
C LEU A 314 -2.06 36.15 7.07
N SER A 315 -2.76 35.32 7.85
CA SER A 315 -4.19 35.50 8.14
C SER A 315 -4.49 35.60 9.63
N SER A 316 -5.37 36.51 9.98
CA SER A 316 -6.00 36.59 11.30
C SER A 316 -7.11 35.54 11.45
N LEU A 317 -7.71 35.10 10.36
CA LEU A 317 -8.67 34.01 10.36
C LEU A 317 -7.94 32.67 10.48
N PRO A 318 -8.44 31.73 11.29
CA PRO A 318 -7.91 30.39 11.34
C PRO A 318 -8.21 29.66 10.02
N ARG A 319 -7.32 28.73 9.65
CA ARG A 319 -7.56 27.76 8.58
C ARG A 319 -7.24 26.36 9.09
N VAL A 320 -7.88 25.37 8.50
CA VAL A 320 -7.54 23.97 8.78
C VAL A 320 -6.14 23.69 8.28
N GLU A 321 -5.28 23.23 9.19
CA GLU A 321 -3.89 22.88 8.86
C GLU A 321 -3.84 21.76 7.85
N ARG A 322 -2.98 21.92 6.84
CA ARG A 322 -2.77 20.87 5.80
C ARG A 322 -4.08 20.40 5.15
N TYR A 323 -5.05 21.29 4.96
CA TYR A 323 -6.34 20.90 4.38
C TYR A 323 -6.20 20.29 2.98
N ALA A 324 -5.22 20.73 2.19
CA ALA A 324 -4.97 20.19 0.86
C ALA A 324 -4.57 18.70 0.91
N GLU A 325 -3.68 18.34 1.82
CA GLU A 325 -3.29 16.94 2.06
C GLU A 325 -4.44 16.15 2.68
N LYS A 326 -5.15 16.74 3.64
CA LYS A 326 -6.29 16.09 4.32
C LYS A 326 -7.50 15.86 3.41
N THR A 327 -7.58 16.54 2.27
CA THR A 327 -8.64 16.37 1.26
C THR A 327 -8.14 15.63 -0.01
N PHE A 328 -6.94 15.08 0.01
CA PHE A 328 -6.31 14.38 -1.11
C PHE A 328 -5.94 15.27 -2.33
N ALA A 329 -6.02 16.59 -2.21
CA ALA A 329 -5.55 17.48 -3.26
C ALA A 329 -4.06 17.29 -3.52
N LYS A 330 -3.29 17.04 -2.45
CA LYS A 330 -1.88 16.62 -2.50
C LYS A 330 -1.67 15.38 -1.64
N MET A 331 -1.05 14.38 -2.21
CA MET A 331 -0.69 13.13 -1.56
C MET A 331 0.82 12.87 -1.68
N PHE A 332 1.29 11.80 -1.05
CA PHE A 332 2.70 11.41 -1.05
C PHE A 332 2.93 10.23 -1.99
N GLN A 333 4.16 10.11 -2.49
CA GLN A 333 4.56 9.02 -3.40
C GLN A 333 5.79 8.39 -2.83
N SER A 334 6.66 8.43 -2.35
CA SER A 334 8.03 8.00 -2.22
C SER A 334 8.41 7.10 -1.06
N PRO A 335 8.98 6.01 -1.31
CA PRO A 335 8.65 4.98 -2.26
C PRO A 335 7.25 4.45 -2.04
N LEU A 336 6.76 4.52 -0.79
CA LEU A 336 5.38 4.31 -0.35
C LEU A 336 5.04 5.36 0.69
N PRO A 337 3.76 5.73 0.84
CA PRO A 337 3.36 6.62 1.92
C PRO A 337 3.52 5.92 3.27
N TYR A 338 4.48 6.35 4.06
CA TYR A 338 4.67 5.88 5.42
C TYR A 338 3.56 6.38 6.33
N TRP A 339 3.33 5.66 7.42
CA TRP A 339 2.33 6.00 8.41
C TRP A 339 2.45 7.44 8.92
N GLU A 340 3.67 7.89 9.23
CA GLU A 340 3.97 9.20 9.78
C GLU A 340 3.63 10.34 8.82
N GLU A 341 3.67 10.12 7.52
CA GLU A 341 3.35 11.12 6.48
C GLU A 341 1.88 11.56 6.53
N TYR A 342 0.99 10.74 7.10
CA TYR A 342 -0.44 11.01 7.23
C TYR A 342 -0.88 11.26 8.67
N GLN A 343 0.07 11.40 9.61
CA GLN A 343 -0.20 11.80 10.99
C GLN A 343 0.07 13.29 11.19
N TRP A 344 -1.00 14.05 11.23
CA TRP A 344 -0.90 15.50 11.46
C TRP A 344 -1.04 15.83 12.94
N ARG A 345 -0.27 16.82 13.39
CA ARG A 345 -0.28 17.28 14.76
C ARG A 345 -1.63 17.91 15.14
N ASP A 346 -1.94 17.90 16.42
CA ASP A 346 -3.08 18.67 16.95
C ASP A 346 -2.87 20.17 16.67
N GLN A 347 -3.92 20.84 16.16
CA GLN A 347 -3.87 22.26 15.87
C GLN A 347 -4.03 23.11 17.15
N PRO A 348 -3.49 24.34 17.20
CA PRO A 348 -3.73 25.26 18.31
C PRO A 348 -5.23 25.51 18.50
N ALA A 349 -5.70 25.50 19.75
CA ALA A 349 -7.08 25.87 20.05
C ALA A 349 -7.35 27.34 19.67
N LEU A 350 -8.58 27.63 19.20
CA LEU A 350 -8.98 28.99 18.90
C LEU A 350 -9.16 29.78 20.21
N ASP A 351 -8.62 31.00 20.23
CA ASP A 351 -8.79 31.96 21.30
C ASP A 351 -10.17 32.65 21.24
N ASP A 352 -10.81 32.65 20.08
CA ASP A 352 -12.12 33.23 19.83
C ASP A 352 -12.95 32.31 18.91
N ALA A 353 -13.98 31.70 19.47
CA ALA A 353 -14.86 30.78 18.74
C ALA A 353 -15.65 31.46 17.62
N SER A 354 -15.83 32.79 17.66
CA SER A 354 -16.54 33.53 16.60
C SER A 354 -15.80 33.60 15.29
N LEU A 355 -14.51 33.19 15.28
CA LEU A 355 -13.68 33.12 14.08
C LEU A 355 -13.90 31.82 13.27
N ALA A 356 -14.57 30.83 13.86
CA ALA A 356 -15.01 29.63 13.16
C ALA A 356 -16.45 29.79 12.66
N VAL A 357 -16.76 29.15 11.54
CA VAL A 357 -18.14 29.11 11.03
C VAL A 357 -18.96 28.20 11.93
N ASP A 358 -20.09 28.71 12.45
CA ASP A 358 -21.07 27.93 13.19
C ASP A 358 -21.79 26.96 12.22
N PRO A 359 -21.64 25.62 12.37
CA PRO A 359 -22.28 24.67 11.46
C PRO A 359 -23.81 24.80 11.41
N ALA A 360 -24.45 25.28 12.47
CA ALA A 360 -25.90 25.53 12.50
C ALA A 360 -26.33 26.76 11.67
N LYS A 361 -25.39 27.60 11.27
CA LYS A 361 -25.64 28.78 10.43
C LYS A 361 -25.25 28.58 8.97
N VAL A 362 -24.76 27.42 8.60
CA VAL A 362 -24.55 27.05 7.20
C VAL A 362 -25.89 26.65 6.61
N VAL A 363 -26.32 27.36 5.58
CA VAL A 363 -27.63 27.15 4.93
C VAL A 363 -27.47 26.64 3.53
N ASP A 364 -28.31 25.66 3.15
CA ASP A 364 -28.42 25.20 1.76
C ASP A 364 -29.30 26.16 0.98
N ILE A 365 -28.73 26.80 -0.03
CA ILE A 365 -29.42 27.73 -0.96
C ILE A 365 -29.33 27.27 -2.40
N THR A 366 -29.17 25.98 -2.62
CA THR A 366 -29.01 25.39 -3.95
C THR A 366 -30.16 25.78 -4.88
N GLU A 367 -31.38 25.81 -4.35
CA GLU A 367 -32.59 26.21 -5.11
C GLU A 367 -32.61 27.69 -5.54
N CYS A 368 -31.70 28.51 -4.97
CA CYS A 368 -31.59 29.93 -5.30
C CYS A 368 -30.68 30.21 -6.50
N LEU A 369 -30.01 29.17 -7.02
CA LEU A 369 -29.13 29.26 -8.18
C LEU A 369 -29.84 28.80 -9.45
N ASP A 370 -29.90 29.67 -10.48
CA ASP A 370 -30.38 29.35 -11.83
C ASP A 370 -29.24 29.58 -12.83
N GLY A 371 -28.71 28.49 -13.41
CA GLY A 371 -27.51 28.55 -14.22
C GLY A 371 -26.31 29.03 -13.40
N ASP A 372 -25.77 30.21 -13.71
CA ASP A 372 -24.67 30.83 -12.96
C ASP A 372 -25.13 32.01 -12.10
N ARG A 373 -26.43 32.36 -12.16
CA ARG A 373 -27.00 33.49 -11.45
C ARG A 373 -27.66 33.04 -10.14
N LEU A 374 -27.15 33.57 -9.01
CA LEU A 374 -27.76 33.43 -7.70
C LEU A 374 -28.73 34.54 -7.44
N VAL A 375 -29.94 34.20 -6.96
CA VAL A 375 -30.91 35.17 -6.44
C VAL A 375 -31.40 34.68 -5.09
N TRP A 376 -31.01 35.35 -4.00
CA TRP A 376 -31.25 34.92 -2.63
C TRP A 376 -31.73 36.03 -1.72
N GLU A 377 -32.75 35.75 -0.92
CA GLU A 377 -33.17 36.63 0.19
C GLU A 377 -32.26 36.41 1.40
N ALA A 378 -31.19 37.19 1.46
CA ALA A 378 -30.12 36.98 2.44
C ALA A 378 -30.45 37.65 3.79
N PRO A 379 -30.31 36.99 4.94
CA PRO A 379 -30.36 37.62 6.24
C PRO A 379 -29.32 38.73 6.36
N ALA A 380 -29.59 39.70 7.28
CA ALA A 380 -28.66 40.82 7.49
C ALA A 380 -27.26 40.33 7.93
N GLY A 381 -26.20 40.92 7.42
CA GLY A 381 -24.80 40.59 7.70
C GLY A 381 -23.97 40.36 6.46
N GLU A 382 -22.71 40.08 6.67
CA GLU A 382 -21.79 39.66 5.60
C GLU A 382 -21.82 38.12 5.48
N TRP A 383 -21.92 37.64 4.23
CA TRP A 383 -22.03 36.21 3.92
C TRP A 383 -21.00 35.79 2.88
N VAL A 384 -20.55 34.54 3.00
CA VAL A 384 -19.84 33.83 1.94
C VAL A 384 -20.83 32.85 1.32
N VAL A 385 -21.05 32.99 0.01
CA VAL A 385 -21.78 31.99 -0.78
C VAL A 385 -20.77 31.10 -1.49
N MET A 386 -20.94 29.81 -1.35
CA MET A 386 -20.03 28.80 -1.92
C MET A 386 -20.82 27.82 -2.77
N ARG A 387 -20.58 27.85 -4.09
CA ARG A 387 -21.06 26.84 -5.03
C ARG A 387 -20.05 25.69 -5.04
N THR A 388 -20.48 24.49 -4.71
CA THR A 388 -19.65 23.28 -4.77
C THR A 388 -20.09 22.37 -5.92
N GLY A 389 -19.14 21.69 -6.52
CA GLY A 389 -19.38 20.73 -7.58
C GLY A 389 -18.20 19.77 -7.75
N MET A 390 -18.45 18.66 -8.42
CA MET A 390 -17.44 17.68 -8.73
C MET A 390 -16.71 18.03 -10.02
N ARG A 391 -15.40 17.78 -10.04
CA ARG A 391 -14.58 17.85 -11.25
C ARG A 391 -13.79 16.54 -11.41
N PRO A 392 -13.57 16.06 -12.65
CA PRO A 392 -12.62 14.98 -12.91
C PRO A 392 -11.22 15.34 -12.42
N THR A 393 -10.50 14.37 -11.86
CA THR A 393 -9.08 14.52 -11.50
C THR A 393 -8.20 14.71 -12.75
N GLY A 394 -8.68 14.25 -13.90
CA GLY A 394 -7.92 14.25 -15.15
C GLY A 394 -6.96 13.10 -15.30
N ILE A 395 -6.87 12.24 -14.29
CA ILE A 395 -5.98 11.06 -14.30
C ILE A 395 -6.48 10.04 -15.32
N GLN A 396 -5.56 9.47 -16.07
CA GLN A 396 -5.81 8.46 -17.08
C GLN A 396 -5.18 7.12 -16.69
N ASN A 397 -5.73 6.03 -17.23
CA ASN A 397 -5.08 4.73 -17.12
C ASN A 397 -3.72 4.75 -17.83
N SER A 398 -2.72 4.13 -17.22
CA SER A 398 -1.35 4.17 -17.73
C SER A 398 -0.54 2.96 -17.26
N PRO A 399 0.60 2.67 -17.92
CA PRO A 399 0.90 3.11 -19.26
C PRO A 399 0.08 2.30 -20.29
N ALA A 400 -0.69 2.98 -21.11
CA ALA A 400 -1.55 2.35 -22.12
C ALA A 400 -1.22 2.87 -23.51
N ALA A 401 -1.44 2.05 -24.53
CA ALA A 401 -1.38 2.52 -25.91
C ALA A 401 -2.48 3.57 -26.17
N PRO A 402 -2.30 4.49 -27.12
CA PRO A 402 -3.24 5.59 -27.36
C PRO A 402 -4.69 5.16 -27.51
N GLU A 403 -4.95 4.01 -28.16
CA GLU A 403 -6.30 3.47 -28.37
C GLU A 403 -6.94 2.96 -27.07
N GLY A 404 -6.14 2.62 -26.08
CA GLY A 404 -6.58 2.13 -24.77
C GLY A 404 -6.56 3.18 -23.68
N THR A 405 -6.07 4.40 -23.96
CA THR A 405 -5.94 5.48 -22.97
C THR A 405 -7.24 6.24 -22.80
N GLY A 406 -7.65 6.46 -21.56
CA GLY A 406 -8.81 7.27 -21.19
C GLY A 406 -8.82 7.59 -19.70
N LEU A 407 -9.90 8.18 -19.21
CA LEU A 407 -10.00 8.56 -17.80
C LEU A 407 -10.06 7.32 -16.88
N GLU A 408 -9.50 7.46 -15.69
CA GLU A 408 -9.72 6.51 -14.60
C GLU A 408 -11.17 6.60 -14.11
N VAL A 409 -11.81 5.42 -13.90
CA VAL A 409 -13.20 5.34 -13.45
C VAL A 409 -13.35 5.75 -11.99
N ASP A 410 -14.50 6.32 -11.66
CA ASP A 410 -14.92 6.56 -10.27
C ASP A 410 -14.95 5.25 -9.49
N LYS A 411 -14.00 5.09 -8.58
CA LYS A 411 -13.79 3.88 -7.78
C LYS A 411 -14.76 3.74 -6.60
N MET A 412 -15.60 4.76 -6.37
CA MET A 412 -16.59 4.76 -5.28
C MET A 412 -17.98 4.35 -5.72
N THR A 413 -18.20 4.13 -7.03
CA THR A 413 -19.51 3.85 -7.62
C THR A 413 -19.53 2.51 -8.37
N PRO A 414 -20.13 1.44 -7.81
CA PRO A 414 -20.13 0.10 -8.43
C PRO A 414 -20.73 0.05 -9.85
N ALA A 415 -21.69 0.92 -10.17
CA ALA A 415 -22.29 0.96 -11.50
C ALA A 415 -21.29 1.38 -12.59
N TYR A 416 -20.38 2.31 -12.27
CA TYR A 416 -19.35 2.74 -13.20
C TYR A 416 -18.25 1.67 -13.37
N LEU A 417 -17.96 0.91 -12.32
CA LEU A 417 -17.06 -0.26 -12.41
C LEU A 417 -17.67 -1.37 -13.28
N GLN A 418 -18.97 -1.61 -13.18
CA GLN A 418 -19.66 -2.58 -14.07
C GLN A 418 -19.56 -2.12 -15.53
N HIS A 419 -19.81 -0.83 -15.81
CA HIS A 419 -19.64 -0.27 -17.15
C HIS A 419 -18.22 -0.44 -17.70
N HIS A 420 -17.21 -0.13 -16.88
CA HIS A 420 -15.80 -0.35 -17.22
C HIS A 420 -15.49 -1.82 -17.52
N PHE A 421 -15.91 -2.73 -16.62
CA PHE A 421 -15.71 -4.17 -16.81
C PHE A 421 -16.36 -4.68 -18.10
N ASP A 422 -17.59 -4.27 -18.37
CA ASP A 422 -18.34 -4.69 -19.55
C ASP A 422 -17.67 -4.20 -20.84
N ALA A 423 -17.09 -2.99 -20.83
CA ALA A 423 -16.42 -2.41 -21.97
C ALA A 423 -15.09 -3.10 -22.35
N PHE A 424 -14.40 -3.74 -21.40
CA PHE A 424 -13.12 -4.41 -21.68
C PHE A 424 -13.18 -5.93 -21.43
N ILE A 425 -13.23 -6.37 -20.18
CA ILE A 425 -13.26 -7.81 -19.85
C ILE A 425 -14.55 -8.45 -20.40
N GLY A 426 -15.68 -7.77 -20.27
CA GLY A 426 -16.96 -8.21 -20.82
C GLY A 426 -16.92 -8.43 -22.34
N GLU A 427 -16.23 -7.55 -23.09
CA GLU A 427 -16.03 -7.72 -24.53
C GLU A 427 -15.19 -8.96 -24.87
N ILE A 428 -14.14 -9.27 -24.09
CA ILE A 428 -13.36 -10.50 -24.26
C ILE A 428 -14.26 -11.71 -24.04
N LEU A 429 -15.05 -11.70 -22.97
CA LEU A 429 -15.98 -12.79 -22.65
C LEU A 429 -17.07 -12.98 -23.71
N ARG A 430 -17.50 -11.91 -24.36
CA ARG A 430 -18.52 -11.94 -25.41
C ARG A 430 -17.97 -12.40 -26.76
N ARG A 431 -16.76 -11.98 -27.13
CA ARG A 431 -16.18 -12.23 -28.48
C ARG A 431 -15.52 -13.58 -28.62
N ILE A 432 -14.88 -14.09 -27.55
CA ILE A 432 -14.11 -15.33 -27.61
C ILE A 432 -14.99 -16.48 -27.12
N PRO A 433 -15.14 -17.58 -27.90
CA PRO A 433 -15.92 -18.75 -27.51
C PRO A 433 -15.49 -19.33 -26.15
N ALA A 434 -16.46 -19.76 -25.34
CA ALA A 434 -16.19 -20.28 -23.99
C ALA A 434 -15.25 -21.51 -24.02
N GLU A 435 -15.36 -22.35 -25.03
CA GLU A 435 -14.50 -23.52 -25.23
C GLU A 435 -13.05 -23.16 -25.51
N ASP A 436 -12.78 -22.00 -26.12
CA ASP A 436 -11.43 -21.52 -26.44
C ASP A 436 -10.80 -20.71 -25.31
N ARG A 437 -11.58 -20.32 -24.26
CA ARG A 437 -11.11 -19.53 -23.11
C ARG A 437 -11.31 -20.20 -21.75
N ARG A 438 -11.29 -21.53 -21.70
CA ARG A 438 -11.57 -22.32 -20.48
C ARG A 438 -10.65 -22.00 -19.32
N THR A 439 -9.42 -21.60 -19.61
CA THR A 439 -8.42 -21.25 -18.60
C THR A 439 -8.34 -19.76 -18.28
N PHE A 440 -9.15 -18.91 -18.92
CA PHE A 440 -9.27 -17.52 -18.51
C PHE A 440 -10.12 -17.45 -17.24
N ARG A 441 -9.45 -17.23 -16.09
CA ARG A 441 -10.03 -17.37 -14.74
C ARG A 441 -9.84 -16.17 -13.85
N VAL A 442 -8.91 -15.24 -14.17
CA VAL A 442 -8.48 -14.19 -13.23
C VAL A 442 -8.63 -12.82 -13.87
N VAL A 443 -9.21 -11.90 -13.13
CA VAL A 443 -9.13 -10.45 -13.35
C VAL A 443 -8.01 -9.93 -12.47
N VAL A 444 -7.09 -9.16 -13.03
CA VAL A 444 -5.92 -8.62 -12.33
C VAL A 444 -6.15 -7.13 -12.08
N ALA A 445 -6.16 -6.76 -10.80
CA ALA A 445 -6.03 -5.39 -10.35
C ALA A 445 -4.61 -5.21 -9.81
N ASP A 446 -3.79 -4.51 -10.55
CA ASP A 446 -2.39 -4.23 -10.21
C ASP A 446 -2.30 -3.16 -9.11
N SER A 447 -1.11 -2.64 -8.81
CA SER A 447 -0.91 -1.63 -7.78
C SER A 447 -1.77 -0.38 -8.00
N TYR A 448 -2.23 0.21 -6.87
CA TYR A 448 -2.96 1.47 -6.93
C TYR A 448 -1.98 2.64 -7.08
N GLU A 449 -1.99 3.31 -8.22
CA GLU A 449 -1.03 4.37 -8.55
C GLU A 449 -1.71 5.62 -9.13
N LYS A 450 -2.93 5.95 -8.68
CA LYS A 450 -3.79 6.94 -9.35
C LYS A 450 -4.29 8.07 -8.45
N GLY A 451 -3.65 8.30 -7.31
CA GLY A 451 -3.99 9.43 -6.44
C GLY A 451 -5.35 9.35 -5.79
N GLY A 452 -5.76 10.43 -5.16
CA GLY A 452 -6.99 10.48 -4.38
C GLY A 452 -8.19 10.95 -5.17
N GLN A 453 -9.32 10.30 -4.92
CA GLN A 453 -10.67 10.74 -5.21
C GLN A 453 -11.33 11.05 -3.88
N ASN A 454 -11.99 12.22 -3.72
CA ASN A 454 -12.58 12.61 -2.44
C ASN A 454 -14.10 12.85 -2.49
N PHE A 455 -14.71 12.64 -3.66
CA PHE A 455 -16.15 12.84 -3.83
C PHE A 455 -16.74 11.95 -4.94
N THR A 456 -18.02 11.62 -4.83
CA THR A 456 -18.81 10.85 -5.80
C THR A 456 -20.29 11.24 -5.72
N ASP A 457 -21.13 10.80 -6.66
CA ASP A 457 -22.55 11.17 -6.76
C ASP A 457 -23.35 10.89 -5.47
N THR A 458 -23.04 9.80 -4.79
CA THR A 458 -23.76 9.37 -3.57
C THR A 458 -23.07 9.81 -2.26
N PHE A 459 -21.96 10.57 -2.33
CA PHE A 459 -21.11 10.84 -1.19
C PHE A 459 -21.87 11.40 0.05
N LEU A 460 -22.71 12.41 -0.15
CA LEU A 460 -23.45 13.01 0.96
C LEU A 460 -24.44 12.04 1.62
N THR A 461 -25.07 11.18 0.84
CA THR A 461 -25.99 10.15 1.33
C THR A 461 -25.23 9.08 2.10
N ASP A 462 -24.16 8.53 1.51
CA ASP A 462 -23.32 7.49 2.10
C ASP A 462 -22.68 7.98 3.40
N PHE A 463 -22.24 9.24 3.42
CA PHE A 463 -21.65 9.86 4.60
C PHE A 463 -22.67 9.95 5.77
N ARG A 464 -23.90 10.41 5.47
CA ARG A 464 -24.96 10.50 6.47
C ARG A 464 -25.37 9.11 6.98
N GLU A 465 -25.46 8.13 6.09
CA GLU A 465 -25.76 6.74 6.47
C GLU A 465 -24.68 6.15 7.36
N ARG A 466 -23.42 6.42 7.05
CA ARG A 466 -22.26 5.88 7.77
C ARG A 466 -22.05 6.50 9.15
N TYR A 467 -22.16 7.83 9.26
CA TYR A 467 -21.78 8.58 10.47
C TYR A 467 -22.96 9.16 11.25
N GLY A 468 -24.18 9.12 10.69
CA GLY A 468 -25.39 9.60 11.36
C GLY A 468 -25.52 11.12 11.47
N TYR A 469 -24.64 11.90 10.81
CA TYR A 469 -24.74 13.35 10.73
C TYR A 469 -24.57 13.84 9.28
N ASP A 470 -24.97 15.11 9.02
CA ASP A 470 -24.95 15.69 7.68
C ASP A 470 -23.58 16.31 7.36
N ALA A 471 -22.98 15.94 6.25
CA ALA A 471 -21.75 16.54 5.75
C ALA A 471 -21.93 17.94 5.17
N LEU A 472 -23.16 18.35 4.80
CA LEU A 472 -23.42 19.60 4.11
C LEU A 472 -22.89 20.84 4.86
N PRO A 473 -23.07 21.00 6.19
CA PRO A 473 -22.52 22.13 6.92
C PRO A 473 -20.98 22.21 6.91
N PHE A 474 -20.31 21.11 6.59
CA PHE A 474 -18.87 20.98 6.60
C PHE A 474 -18.23 21.08 5.22
N LEU A 475 -18.99 21.28 4.14
CA LEU A 475 -18.43 21.46 2.80
C LEU A 475 -17.38 22.60 2.72
N PRO A 476 -17.50 23.72 3.49
CA PRO A 476 -16.46 24.74 3.50
C PRO A 476 -15.09 24.26 3.99
N VAL A 477 -15.04 23.15 4.75
CA VAL A 477 -13.79 22.58 5.29
C VAL A 477 -12.87 22.06 4.17
N TYR A 478 -13.43 21.65 3.03
CA TYR A 478 -12.63 21.24 1.87
C TYR A 478 -11.70 22.35 1.35
N ASP A 479 -12.09 23.61 1.57
CA ASP A 479 -11.27 24.79 1.23
C ASP A 479 -10.50 25.36 2.42
N GLY A 480 -10.37 24.60 3.49
CA GLY A 480 -9.64 24.98 4.69
C GLY A 480 -10.39 25.93 5.64
N VAL A 481 -11.68 26.18 5.43
CA VAL A 481 -12.48 26.98 6.34
C VAL A 481 -12.75 26.20 7.62
N VAL A 482 -12.47 26.79 8.78
CA VAL A 482 -12.74 26.16 10.07
C VAL A 482 -14.24 26.24 10.39
N VAL A 483 -14.88 25.08 10.54
CA VAL A 483 -16.29 24.95 10.93
C VAL A 483 -16.39 24.36 12.34
N GLY A 484 -17.12 25.01 13.23
CA GLY A 484 -17.25 24.66 14.64
C GLY A 484 -15.98 24.94 15.45
N SER A 485 -14.93 24.19 15.17
CA SER A 485 -13.57 24.38 15.67
C SER A 485 -12.57 23.68 14.77
N GLN A 486 -11.27 23.87 15.03
CA GLN A 486 -10.24 23.13 14.31
C GLN A 486 -10.34 21.62 14.58
N ASP A 487 -10.58 21.19 15.83
CA ASP A 487 -10.79 19.78 16.18
C ASP A 487 -12.03 19.19 15.48
N ILE A 488 -13.15 19.94 15.44
CA ILE A 488 -14.38 19.49 14.74
C ILE A 488 -14.13 19.36 13.24
N SER A 489 -13.44 20.33 12.63
CA SER A 489 -13.10 20.29 11.20
C SER A 489 -12.16 19.12 10.86
N ASP A 490 -11.17 18.85 11.71
CA ASP A 490 -10.25 17.72 11.54
C ASP A 490 -10.95 16.37 11.67
N ARG A 491 -11.91 16.23 12.61
CA ARG A 491 -12.73 15.01 12.76
C ARG A 491 -13.62 14.77 11.55
N PHE A 492 -14.22 15.84 11.01
CA PHE A 492 -14.98 15.74 9.75
C PHE A 492 -14.08 15.24 8.59
N LEU A 493 -12.86 15.80 8.44
CA LEU A 493 -11.92 15.36 7.41
C LEU A 493 -11.41 13.94 7.66
N TRP A 494 -11.30 13.52 8.92
CA TRP A 494 -11.02 12.12 9.26
C TRP A 494 -12.14 11.20 8.78
N ASP A 495 -13.40 11.55 9.05
CA ASP A 495 -14.58 10.81 8.60
C ASP A 495 -14.64 10.73 7.06
N MET A 496 -14.36 11.84 6.39
CA MET A 496 -14.29 11.87 4.90
C MET A 496 -13.25 10.91 4.36
N ARG A 497 -12.00 10.96 4.90
CA ARG A 497 -10.92 10.07 4.45
C ARG A 497 -11.23 8.61 4.77
N ARG A 498 -11.82 8.32 5.93
CA ARG A 498 -12.22 6.97 6.29
C ARG A 498 -13.32 6.44 5.37
N LEU A 499 -14.33 7.26 5.03
CA LEU A 499 -15.35 6.89 4.05
C LEU A 499 -14.77 6.61 2.67
N ALA A 500 -13.82 7.45 2.23
CA ALA A 500 -13.11 7.22 0.96
C ALA A 500 -12.37 5.88 0.95
N ALA A 501 -11.65 5.56 2.04
CA ALA A 501 -10.97 4.29 2.20
C ALA A 501 -11.92 3.09 2.24
N ASP A 502 -13.05 3.20 2.96
CA ASP A 502 -14.08 2.17 3.01
C ASP A 502 -14.69 1.92 1.61
N LYS A 503 -14.98 2.99 0.86
CA LYS A 503 -15.48 2.86 -0.52
C LYS A 503 -14.45 2.25 -1.46
N LEU A 504 -13.17 2.59 -1.31
CA LEU A 504 -12.11 1.98 -2.11
C LEU A 504 -11.99 0.47 -1.83
N ALA A 505 -12.12 0.06 -0.58
CA ALA A 505 -12.11 -1.35 -0.23
C ALA A 505 -13.37 -2.09 -0.73
N TYR A 506 -14.56 -1.59 -0.39
CA TYR A 506 -15.81 -2.31 -0.62
C TYR A 506 -16.44 -2.05 -1.99
N ALA A 507 -16.47 -0.80 -2.44
CA ALA A 507 -17.09 -0.47 -3.72
C ALA A 507 -16.16 -0.76 -4.91
N HIS A 508 -14.86 -0.48 -4.79
CA HIS A 508 -13.89 -0.76 -5.86
C HIS A 508 -13.48 -2.23 -5.87
N ILE A 509 -12.61 -2.67 -4.96
CA ILE A 509 -12.07 -4.05 -5.01
C ILE A 509 -13.15 -5.08 -4.68
N GLY A 510 -13.94 -4.86 -3.64
CA GLY A 510 -15.08 -5.72 -3.33
C GLY A 510 -16.10 -5.77 -4.46
N GLY A 511 -16.44 -4.61 -5.03
CA GLY A 511 -17.34 -4.50 -6.18
C GLY A 511 -16.79 -5.18 -7.42
N LEU A 512 -15.50 -4.99 -7.75
CA LEU A 512 -14.85 -5.66 -8.88
C LEU A 512 -14.81 -7.19 -8.70
N ARG A 513 -14.53 -7.66 -7.48
CA ARG A 513 -14.62 -9.09 -7.15
C ARG A 513 -16.02 -9.65 -7.39
N GLU A 514 -17.06 -8.95 -6.92
CA GLU A 514 -18.44 -9.38 -7.11
C GLU A 514 -18.82 -9.41 -8.60
N ILE A 515 -18.36 -8.43 -9.37
CA ILE A 515 -18.54 -8.42 -10.82
C ILE A 515 -17.83 -9.63 -11.45
N ALA A 516 -16.56 -9.86 -11.12
CA ALA A 516 -15.79 -11.00 -11.63
C ALA A 516 -16.48 -12.34 -11.33
N HIS A 517 -16.99 -12.52 -10.09
CA HIS A 517 -17.69 -13.74 -9.67
C HIS A 517 -18.96 -14.02 -10.48
N LYS A 518 -19.69 -12.98 -10.93
CA LYS A 518 -20.87 -13.17 -11.81
C LYS A 518 -20.51 -13.88 -13.12
N TYR A 519 -19.28 -13.74 -13.57
CA TYR A 519 -18.76 -14.34 -14.79
C TYR A 519 -17.90 -15.59 -14.54
N GLY A 520 -17.80 -16.08 -13.29
CA GLY A 520 -17.00 -17.23 -12.90
C GLY A 520 -15.50 -16.97 -12.91
N LEU A 521 -15.09 -15.71 -12.75
CA LEU A 521 -13.71 -15.26 -12.63
C LEU A 521 -13.41 -14.94 -11.16
N THR A 522 -12.13 -14.95 -10.79
CA THR A 522 -11.60 -14.48 -9.50
C THR A 522 -10.84 -13.17 -9.67
N LEU A 523 -10.67 -12.43 -8.56
CA LEU A 523 -9.91 -11.19 -8.53
C LEU A 523 -8.57 -11.39 -7.82
N TRP A 524 -7.48 -11.20 -8.53
CA TRP A 524 -6.14 -11.04 -7.97
C TRP A 524 -5.83 -9.56 -7.80
N LEU A 525 -5.26 -9.18 -6.67
CA LEU A 525 -4.95 -7.80 -6.31
C LEU A 525 -3.49 -7.67 -5.87
N GLU A 526 -2.78 -6.70 -6.41
CA GLU A 526 -1.55 -6.20 -5.84
C GLU A 526 -1.87 -5.17 -4.75
N ASN A 527 -1.51 -5.52 -3.51
CA ASN A 527 -2.01 -4.85 -2.31
C ASN A 527 -1.09 -3.73 -1.84
N TYR A 528 -0.75 -2.81 -2.74
CA TYR A 528 -0.07 -1.57 -2.38
C TYR A 528 -0.41 -0.43 -3.35
N GLY A 529 0.03 0.81 -3.03
CA GLY A 529 -0.14 1.97 -3.87
C GLY A 529 1.06 2.90 -3.78
N HIS A 530 1.75 3.11 -4.89
CA HIS A 530 2.98 3.87 -4.97
C HIS A 530 2.73 5.38 -5.19
N TRP A 531 1.66 5.71 -5.91
CA TRP A 531 1.31 7.06 -6.33
C TRP A 531 0.00 7.51 -5.69
N GLY A 532 0.10 8.04 -4.44
CA GLY A 532 -1.04 8.64 -3.79
C GLY A 532 -2.18 7.68 -3.45
N TYR A 533 -1.94 6.65 -2.66
CA TYR A 533 -2.95 5.69 -2.25
C TYR A 533 -3.85 6.23 -1.13
N PRO A 534 -5.19 6.34 -1.32
CA PRO A 534 -6.10 6.92 -0.32
C PRO A 534 -6.73 5.89 0.64
N GLY A 535 -6.43 4.59 0.48
CA GLY A 535 -7.08 3.50 1.19
C GLY A 535 -6.39 3.08 2.49
N GLU A 536 -6.86 1.96 3.05
CA GLU A 536 -6.24 1.22 4.16
C GLU A 536 -5.89 -0.18 3.64
N PHE A 537 -4.61 -0.51 3.62
CA PHE A 537 -4.06 -1.64 2.88
C PHE A 537 -4.57 -3.03 3.32
N LEU A 538 -4.81 -3.27 4.61
CA LEU A 538 -5.33 -4.57 5.07
C LEU A 538 -6.79 -4.74 4.70
N GLN A 539 -7.62 -3.71 4.86
CA GLN A 539 -9.03 -3.73 4.49
C GLN A 539 -9.19 -3.87 2.98
N TYR A 540 -8.40 -3.11 2.21
CA TYR A 540 -8.39 -3.12 0.76
C TYR A 540 -8.03 -4.50 0.20
N GLY A 541 -6.90 -5.07 0.64
CA GLY A 541 -6.46 -6.41 0.27
C GLY A 541 -7.42 -7.50 0.75
N GLY A 542 -8.07 -7.30 1.90
CA GLY A 542 -9.08 -8.21 2.46
C GLY A 542 -10.24 -8.49 1.51
N GLN A 543 -10.59 -7.52 0.63
CA GLN A 543 -11.74 -7.63 -0.28
C GLN A 543 -11.43 -8.38 -1.59
N SER A 544 -10.18 -8.70 -1.92
CA SER A 544 -9.82 -9.52 -3.09
C SER A 544 -9.98 -11.03 -2.84
N ASP A 545 -9.91 -11.86 -3.87
CA ASP A 545 -9.79 -13.33 -3.71
C ASP A 545 -8.35 -13.74 -3.42
N GLU A 546 -7.39 -13.23 -4.19
CA GLU A 546 -5.95 -13.40 -3.98
C GLU A 546 -5.29 -12.04 -3.75
N VAL A 547 -4.28 -12.00 -2.88
CA VAL A 547 -3.55 -10.79 -2.52
C VAL A 547 -2.07 -10.97 -2.80
N GLY A 548 -1.45 -9.96 -3.36
CA GLY A 548 -0.01 -9.90 -3.65
C GLY A 548 0.66 -8.65 -3.12
N GLY A 549 1.97 -8.73 -2.94
CA GLY A 549 2.88 -7.61 -2.79
C GLY A 549 3.78 -7.52 -4.01
N GLU A 550 4.90 -6.80 -3.87
CA GLU A 550 5.93 -6.66 -4.89
C GLU A 550 7.31 -6.69 -4.22
N PHE A 551 8.29 -7.25 -4.90
CA PHE A 551 9.69 -7.05 -4.52
C PHE A 551 10.62 -6.99 -5.72
N TRP A 552 11.60 -6.11 -5.60
CA TRP A 552 12.65 -5.98 -6.59
C TRP A 552 13.82 -6.91 -6.30
N GLY A 553 14.46 -7.38 -7.36
CA GLY A 553 15.66 -8.22 -7.28
C GLY A 553 16.81 -7.52 -6.56
N GLU A 554 16.87 -6.18 -6.66
CA GLU A 554 17.85 -5.34 -5.99
C GLU A 554 17.16 -4.19 -5.22
N GLY A 555 17.89 -3.52 -4.33
CA GLY A 555 17.42 -2.37 -3.56
C GLY A 555 16.56 -2.75 -2.37
N SER A 556 15.71 -1.82 -1.94
CA SER A 556 14.89 -1.95 -0.73
C SER A 556 13.40 -2.16 -1.00
N LEU A 557 12.92 -2.03 -2.23
CA LEU A 557 11.50 -2.20 -2.55
C LEU A 557 11.07 -3.64 -2.29
N GLY A 558 9.98 -3.81 -1.57
CA GLY A 558 9.46 -5.07 -1.06
C GLY A 558 9.41 -5.17 0.46
N ASP A 559 10.15 -4.33 1.17
CA ASP A 559 10.22 -4.38 2.64
C ASP A 559 8.88 -4.05 3.32
N ILE A 560 8.04 -3.23 2.69
CA ILE A 560 6.72 -2.84 3.18
C ILE A 560 5.63 -3.68 2.50
N GLU A 561 5.68 -3.81 1.19
CA GLU A 561 4.67 -4.39 0.31
C GLU A 561 4.38 -5.84 0.65
N ASN A 562 5.44 -6.64 0.82
CA ASN A 562 5.29 -8.07 1.10
C ASN A 562 4.78 -8.33 2.50
N ARG A 563 5.20 -7.54 3.50
CA ARG A 563 4.65 -7.66 4.85
C ARG A 563 3.19 -7.21 4.89
N ALA A 564 2.81 -6.20 4.11
CA ALA A 564 1.42 -5.78 3.96
C ALA A 564 0.56 -6.89 3.37
N ALA A 565 1.01 -7.53 2.27
CA ALA A 565 0.31 -8.63 1.61
C ALA A 565 0.20 -9.87 2.51
N SER A 566 1.30 -10.29 3.16
CA SER A 566 1.31 -11.48 4.03
C SER A 566 0.43 -11.29 5.25
N SER A 567 0.54 -10.15 5.95
CA SER A 567 -0.32 -9.84 7.10
C SER A 567 -1.80 -9.80 6.69
N CYS A 568 -2.13 -9.16 5.55
CA CYS A 568 -3.47 -9.15 5.01
C CYS A 568 -4.01 -10.59 4.80
N ALA A 569 -3.24 -11.43 4.13
CA ALA A 569 -3.64 -12.82 3.89
C ALA A 569 -3.86 -13.59 5.20
N HIS A 570 -2.95 -13.43 6.15
CA HIS A 570 -3.01 -14.15 7.43
C HIS A 570 -4.22 -13.74 8.26
N ILE A 571 -4.56 -12.44 8.35
CA ILE A 571 -5.70 -12.00 9.19
C ILE A 571 -7.05 -12.22 8.51
N TYR A 572 -7.11 -12.25 7.18
CA TYR A 572 -8.34 -12.54 6.44
C TYR A 572 -8.52 -14.05 6.13
N GLY A 573 -7.51 -14.87 6.41
CA GLY A 573 -7.57 -16.32 6.21
C GLY A 573 -7.37 -16.77 4.77
N LYS A 574 -6.61 -15.98 3.98
CA LYS A 574 -6.24 -16.35 2.62
C LYS A 574 -5.03 -17.29 2.64
N ARG A 575 -5.08 -18.34 1.83
CA ARG A 575 -4.03 -19.35 1.79
C ARG A 575 -2.82 -18.94 0.97
N LYS A 576 -3.07 -18.26 -0.16
CA LYS A 576 -2.04 -17.78 -1.08
C LYS A 576 -1.68 -16.33 -0.76
N VAL A 577 -0.39 -16.08 -0.71
CA VAL A 577 0.21 -14.76 -0.60
C VAL A 577 1.12 -14.58 -1.80
N SER A 578 0.66 -13.85 -2.81
CA SER A 578 1.42 -13.62 -4.02
C SER A 578 2.43 -12.48 -3.83
N ALA A 579 3.39 -12.40 -4.74
CA ALA A 579 4.16 -11.19 -4.96
C ALA A 579 4.57 -11.10 -6.43
N GLU A 580 4.46 -9.92 -7.02
CA GLU A 580 5.25 -9.56 -8.18
C GLU A 580 6.72 -9.71 -7.78
N SER A 581 7.43 -10.63 -8.43
CA SER A 581 8.69 -11.17 -7.93
C SER A 581 9.84 -10.86 -8.87
N TYR A 582 10.94 -10.34 -8.30
CA TYR A 582 12.20 -10.08 -9.00
C TYR A 582 12.12 -8.95 -10.04
N THR A 583 11.23 -7.98 -9.85
CA THR A 583 11.23 -6.73 -10.60
C THR A 583 12.59 -6.04 -10.48
N SER A 584 13.02 -5.34 -11.50
CA SER A 584 14.32 -4.69 -11.53
C SER A 584 14.37 -3.62 -12.60
N ALA A 585 15.43 -2.81 -12.64
CA ALA A 585 15.64 -1.81 -13.68
C ALA A 585 17.08 -1.79 -14.16
N GLY A 586 17.27 -1.53 -15.45
CA GLY A 586 18.58 -1.55 -16.09
C GLY A 586 19.26 -2.92 -16.06
N ASN A 587 20.49 -3.03 -16.51
CA ASN A 587 21.29 -4.27 -16.60
C ASN A 587 20.57 -5.39 -17.35
N ASP A 588 20.09 -5.07 -18.56
CA ASP A 588 19.31 -5.96 -19.40
C ASP A 588 20.02 -7.29 -19.63
N PHE A 589 19.30 -8.41 -19.45
CA PHE A 589 19.81 -9.78 -19.55
C PHE A 589 20.99 -10.13 -18.62
N GLY A 590 21.32 -9.26 -17.66
CA GLY A 590 22.42 -9.48 -16.72
C GLY A 590 22.05 -10.32 -15.50
N ARG A 591 20.78 -10.64 -15.28
CA ARG A 591 20.30 -11.38 -14.10
C ARG A 591 20.07 -12.85 -14.41
N TYR A 592 20.23 -13.70 -13.41
CA TYR A 592 20.05 -15.13 -13.50
C TYR A 592 19.52 -15.71 -12.17
N PRO A 593 18.95 -16.93 -12.17
CA PRO A 593 18.25 -17.49 -11.01
C PRO A 593 19.05 -17.51 -9.70
N ALA A 594 20.33 -17.90 -9.72
CA ALA A 594 21.15 -17.95 -8.50
C ALA A 594 21.40 -16.56 -7.90
N MET A 595 21.43 -15.51 -8.73
CA MET A 595 21.60 -14.11 -8.27
C MET A 595 20.35 -13.61 -7.55
N VAL A 596 19.16 -13.93 -8.05
CA VAL A 596 17.90 -13.39 -7.52
C VAL A 596 17.30 -14.25 -6.41
N LYS A 597 17.68 -15.54 -6.32
CA LYS A 597 17.14 -16.49 -5.33
C LYS A 597 17.21 -15.98 -3.87
N PRO A 598 18.36 -15.46 -3.35
CA PRO A 598 18.43 -15.03 -1.94
C PRO A 598 17.42 -13.95 -1.60
N ARG A 599 17.12 -13.07 -2.56
CA ARG A 599 16.10 -12.01 -2.39
C ARG A 599 14.70 -12.61 -2.26
N GLY A 600 14.36 -13.60 -3.09
CA GLY A 600 13.10 -14.33 -2.98
C GLY A 600 12.99 -15.07 -1.66
N ASP A 601 14.06 -15.78 -1.25
CA ASP A 601 14.11 -16.54 0.01
C ASP A 601 13.83 -15.64 1.23
N ARG A 602 14.34 -14.41 1.22
CA ARG A 602 14.01 -13.43 2.25
C ARG A 602 12.49 -13.25 2.37
N PHE A 603 11.80 -12.96 1.27
CA PHE A 603 10.36 -12.69 1.29
C PHE A 603 9.51 -13.95 1.52
N PHE A 604 10.01 -15.11 1.14
CA PHE A 604 9.40 -16.39 1.53
C PHE A 604 9.40 -16.56 3.05
N SER A 605 10.48 -16.15 3.74
CA SER A 605 10.51 -16.15 5.21
C SER A 605 9.55 -15.14 5.85
N GLU A 606 9.10 -14.14 5.09
CA GLU A 606 8.12 -13.14 5.53
C GLU A 606 6.67 -13.49 5.17
N GLY A 607 6.44 -14.67 4.55
CA GLY A 607 5.11 -15.22 4.29
C GLY A 607 4.68 -15.27 2.83
N ILE A 608 5.46 -14.75 1.88
CA ILE A 608 5.18 -14.93 0.44
C ILE A 608 5.26 -16.42 0.10
N ASN A 609 4.25 -16.92 -0.61
CA ASN A 609 4.14 -18.34 -0.92
C ASN A 609 3.49 -18.64 -2.30
N ASN A 610 3.40 -17.63 -3.17
CA ASN A 610 2.83 -17.78 -4.50
C ASN A 610 3.53 -16.83 -5.47
N THR A 611 4.60 -17.31 -6.12
CA THR A 611 5.50 -16.49 -6.93
C THR A 611 4.86 -16.07 -8.25
N LEU A 612 4.95 -14.79 -8.59
CA LEU A 612 4.55 -14.20 -9.86
C LEU A 612 5.77 -13.50 -10.47
N LEU A 613 6.41 -14.14 -11.43
CA LEU A 613 7.66 -13.67 -12.02
C LEU A 613 7.45 -12.40 -12.85
N HIS A 614 8.23 -11.38 -12.63
CA HIS A 614 8.22 -10.14 -13.39
C HIS A 614 9.56 -9.96 -14.12
N VAL A 615 9.60 -10.14 -15.47
CA VAL A 615 8.46 -10.17 -16.38
C VAL A 615 8.73 -11.06 -17.61
N TYR A 616 7.72 -11.65 -18.17
CA TYR A 616 7.77 -12.26 -19.49
C TYR A 616 7.28 -11.25 -20.53
N ILE A 617 8.19 -10.60 -21.26
CA ILE A 617 7.82 -9.76 -22.39
C ILE A 617 7.49 -10.68 -23.58
N SER A 618 6.30 -10.52 -24.16
CA SER A 618 5.88 -11.29 -25.34
C SER A 618 6.82 -11.04 -26.51
N GLN A 619 7.19 -12.13 -27.21
CA GLN A 619 8.12 -12.08 -28.33
C GLN A 619 7.37 -12.36 -29.63
N PRO A 620 7.15 -11.35 -30.49
CA PRO A 620 6.39 -11.54 -31.75
C PRO A 620 7.08 -12.44 -32.75
N GLY A 621 8.41 -12.62 -32.67
CA GLY A 621 9.22 -13.47 -33.52
C GLY A 621 10.37 -14.16 -32.77
N ASP A 622 11.38 -14.62 -33.50
CA ASP A 622 12.51 -15.35 -32.95
C ASP A 622 13.86 -14.60 -33.05
N GLU A 623 13.82 -13.32 -33.40
CA GLU A 623 14.99 -12.47 -33.46
C GLU A 623 15.59 -12.22 -32.05
N LEU A 624 16.91 -12.34 -31.95
CA LEU A 624 17.65 -12.15 -30.72
C LEU A 624 18.29 -10.74 -30.67
N PRO A 625 18.36 -10.09 -29.52
CA PRO A 625 17.94 -10.54 -28.20
C PRO A 625 16.42 -10.50 -27.96
N GLY A 626 15.63 -10.03 -28.93
CA GLY A 626 14.20 -9.87 -28.83
C GLY A 626 13.80 -8.56 -28.18
N MET A 627 12.52 -8.45 -27.82
CA MET A 627 11.96 -7.28 -27.18
C MET A 627 12.18 -7.32 -25.68
N ASN A 628 12.46 -6.15 -25.11
CA ASN A 628 12.58 -5.95 -23.67
C ASN A 628 11.96 -4.62 -23.24
N ALA A 629 11.73 -4.48 -21.95
CA ALA A 629 11.39 -3.23 -21.29
C ALA A 629 12.60 -2.73 -20.49
N TRP A 630 12.62 -1.47 -20.08
CA TRP A 630 13.66 -0.92 -19.21
C TRP A 630 13.56 -1.42 -17.76
N PHE A 631 12.52 -2.19 -17.45
CA PHE A 631 12.21 -2.77 -16.13
C PHE A 631 11.94 -4.25 -16.25
N GLY A 632 12.07 -4.95 -15.11
CA GLY A 632 11.81 -6.38 -14.99
C GLY A 632 13.06 -7.23 -15.22
N THR A 633 13.00 -8.48 -14.78
CA THR A 633 13.97 -9.52 -15.08
C THR A 633 13.42 -10.35 -16.24
N GLU A 634 14.26 -10.66 -17.23
CA GLU A 634 13.83 -11.24 -18.51
C GLU A 634 13.53 -12.73 -18.39
N PHE A 635 12.35 -13.07 -17.87
CA PHE A 635 11.84 -14.45 -17.77
C PHE A 635 11.16 -14.90 -19.07
N ASN A 636 11.81 -14.72 -20.23
CA ASN A 636 11.25 -15.03 -21.53
C ASN A 636 12.14 -15.97 -22.34
N ARG A 637 11.57 -16.58 -23.40
CA ARG A 637 12.20 -17.62 -24.21
C ARG A 637 13.46 -17.21 -24.96
N ASN A 638 13.74 -15.93 -25.07
CA ASN A 638 14.94 -15.40 -25.72
C ASN A 638 16.11 -15.23 -24.75
N ASN A 639 15.88 -15.32 -23.43
CA ASN A 639 16.98 -15.31 -22.47
C ASN A 639 17.76 -16.60 -22.51
N THR A 640 19.08 -16.53 -22.40
CA THR A 640 19.99 -17.66 -22.64
C THR A 640 19.80 -18.83 -21.68
N TRP A 641 19.43 -18.56 -20.43
CA TRP A 641 19.18 -19.59 -19.41
C TRP A 641 17.72 -20.05 -19.34
N PHE A 642 16.81 -19.49 -20.14
CA PHE A 642 15.37 -19.82 -20.06
C PHE A 642 15.10 -21.28 -20.43
N SER A 643 15.92 -21.88 -21.29
CA SER A 643 15.79 -23.30 -21.64
C SER A 643 15.98 -24.27 -20.44
N HIS A 644 16.52 -23.76 -19.32
CA HIS A 644 16.77 -24.51 -18.08
C HIS A 644 16.08 -23.87 -16.87
N ILE A 645 15.14 -22.97 -17.08
CA ILE A 645 14.41 -22.29 -16.00
C ILE A 645 13.56 -23.26 -15.17
N ASP A 646 13.21 -24.41 -15.72
CA ASP A 646 12.50 -25.49 -15.03
C ASP A 646 13.17 -25.85 -13.70
N LEU A 647 14.50 -25.82 -13.61
CA LEU A 647 15.23 -26.02 -12.36
C LEU A 647 14.86 -24.98 -11.29
N PHE A 648 14.69 -23.74 -11.69
CA PHE A 648 14.31 -22.66 -10.79
C PHE A 648 12.80 -22.68 -10.48
N THR A 649 11.96 -22.92 -11.47
CA THR A 649 10.50 -23.01 -11.23
C THR A 649 10.13 -24.22 -10.39
N ASP A 650 10.84 -25.34 -10.50
CA ASP A 650 10.68 -26.49 -9.59
C ASP A 650 11.05 -26.17 -8.16
N TYR A 651 12.15 -25.43 -7.96
CA TYR A 651 12.50 -24.87 -6.64
C TYR A 651 11.36 -24.00 -6.11
N LEU A 652 10.90 -23.03 -6.89
CA LEU A 652 9.81 -22.12 -6.48
C LEU A 652 8.52 -22.86 -6.14
N LYS A 653 8.14 -23.88 -6.94
CA LYS A 653 6.96 -24.70 -6.68
C LYS A 653 7.07 -25.47 -5.37
N ARG A 654 8.23 -26.08 -5.06
CA ARG A 654 8.44 -26.79 -3.79
C ARG A 654 8.36 -25.83 -2.60
N VAL A 655 8.98 -24.65 -2.70
CA VAL A 655 8.89 -23.62 -1.67
C VAL A 655 7.44 -23.16 -1.49
N ASN A 656 6.77 -22.81 -2.58
CA ASN A 656 5.37 -22.37 -2.53
C ASN A 656 4.45 -23.46 -1.98
N TYR A 657 4.67 -24.72 -2.36
CA TYR A 657 3.89 -25.85 -1.84
C TYR A 657 4.01 -25.95 -0.32
N MET A 658 5.22 -25.93 0.22
CA MET A 658 5.46 -26.06 1.67
C MET A 658 4.90 -24.87 2.44
N LEU A 659 5.11 -23.64 1.96
CA LEU A 659 4.66 -22.42 2.62
C LEU A 659 3.13 -22.18 2.49
N GLN A 660 2.44 -22.92 1.63
CA GLN A 660 0.98 -22.96 1.55
C GLN A 660 0.34 -23.99 2.49
N GLN A 661 1.12 -24.79 3.21
CA GLN A 661 0.58 -25.74 4.19
C GLN A 661 0.25 -25.04 5.52
N GLY A 662 -0.76 -25.53 6.22
CA GLY A 662 -1.12 -25.08 7.55
C GLY A 662 -1.34 -23.58 7.69
N LEU A 663 -1.10 -23.05 8.87
CA LEU A 663 -1.26 -21.63 9.25
C LEU A 663 0.10 -20.99 9.50
N ASN A 664 0.21 -19.69 9.22
CA ASN A 664 1.37 -18.90 9.61
C ASN A 664 1.45 -18.79 11.13
N VAL A 665 2.65 -18.95 11.68
CA VAL A 665 2.92 -18.77 13.11
C VAL A 665 3.54 -17.42 13.36
N ALA A 666 2.85 -16.60 14.15
CA ALA A 666 3.33 -15.31 14.61
C ALA A 666 2.88 -15.09 16.07
N ASP A 667 3.72 -14.42 16.86
CA ASP A 667 3.44 -14.21 18.29
C ASP A 667 2.75 -12.88 18.57
N VAL A 668 2.98 -11.89 17.72
CA VAL A 668 2.56 -10.50 17.93
C VAL A 668 1.70 -10.01 16.78
N ALA A 669 0.58 -9.36 17.11
CA ALA A 669 -0.21 -8.59 16.15
C ALA A 669 -0.01 -7.09 16.44
N TYR A 670 0.47 -6.33 15.47
CA TYR A 670 0.55 -4.86 15.56
C TYR A 670 -0.69 -4.25 14.95
N PHE A 671 -1.50 -3.61 15.79
CA PHE A 671 -2.66 -2.87 15.33
C PHE A 671 -2.22 -1.59 14.59
N ILE A 672 -2.69 -1.42 13.36
CA ILE A 672 -2.28 -0.29 12.53
C ILE A 672 -3.01 1.03 12.83
N GLY A 673 -3.96 1.06 13.77
CA GLY A 673 -4.85 2.21 14.01
C GLY A 673 -6.02 2.22 13.04
N GLU A 674 -6.85 3.28 13.13
CA GLU A 674 -8.08 3.42 12.32
C GLU A 674 -8.00 4.53 11.26
N ASP A 675 -6.90 5.28 11.23
CA ASP A 675 -6.73 6.38 10.29
C ASP A 675 -6.53 5.88 8.85
N ALA A 676 -6.88 6.69 7.88
CA ALA A 676 -6.60 6.53 6.46
C ALA A 676 -6.16 7.88 5.86
N PRO A 677 -5.30 7.90 4.84
CA PRO A 677 -4.69 6.78 4.12
C PRO A 677 -3.64 6.02 4.94
N LYS A 678 -3.38 4.76 4.55
CA LYS A 678 -2.38 3.93 5.21
C LYS A 678 -1.87 2.80 4.32
N MET A 679 -0.55 2.74 4.10
CA MET A 679 0.11 1.71 3.30
C MET A 679 0.94 0.72 4.13
N THR A 680 1.23 1.03 5.39
CA THR A 680 1.98 0.17 6.29
C THR A 680 1.55 0.37 7.73
N GLY A 681 2.04 -0.49 8.63
CA GLY A 681 1.97 -0.32 10.07
C GLY A 681 3.34 0.06 10.65
N VAL A 682 3.39 0.20 11.96
CA VAL A 682 4.60 0.49 12.73
C VAL A 682 4.83 -0.64 13.73
N THR A 683 6.05 -1.17 13.78
CA THR A 683 6.49 -2.16 14.77
C THR A 683 7.17 -1.43 15.94
N ASP A 684 6.36 -0.81 16.80
CA ASP A 684 6.82 -0.10 18.00
C ASP A 684 6.03 -0.55 19.23
N PRO A 685 6.67 -1.18 20.22
CA PRO A 685 8.12 -1.47 20.33
C PRO A 685 8.59 -2.51 19.30
N ALA A 686 9.86 -2.40 18.88
CA ALA A 686 10.46 -3.28 17.90
C ALA A 686 10.43 -4.75 18.34
N LEU A 687 10.15 -5.67 17.41
CA LEU A 687 10.15 -7.09 17.68
C LEU A 687 11.59 -7.63 17.76
N PRO A 688 11.97 -8.37 18.83
CA PRO A 688 13.25 -9.02 18.89
C PRO A 688 13.37 -10.18 17.90
N ARG A 689 14.60 -10.57 17.57
CA ARG A 689 14.86 -11.74 16.72
C ARG A 689 14.30 -13.02 17.33
N GLY A 690 13.90 -13.95 16.47
CA GLY A 690 13.36 -15.24 16.87
C GLY A 690 11.84 -15.27 17.02
N TYR A 691 11.16 -14.18 16.75
CA TYR A 691 9.71 -14.05 16.75
C TYR A 691 9.20 -13.56 15.41
N GLN A 692 7.91 -13.79 15.12
CA GLN A 692 7.23 -13.29 13.93
C GLN A 692 6.01 -12.44 14.32
N TYR A 693 5.56 -11.60 13.41
CA TYR A 693 4.41 -10.73 13.60
C TYR A 693 3.56 -10.59 12.36
N ASP A 694 2.32 -10.14 12.57
CA ASP A 694 1.46 -9.61 11.52
C ASP A 694 0.94 -8.22 11.90
N TYR A 695 0.57 -7.42 10.90
CA TYR A 695 -0.27 -6.26 11.10
C TYR A 695 -1.74 -6.70 11.18
N ILE A 696 -2.55 -5.97 11.96
CA ILE A 696 -3.98 -6.22 12.10
C ILE A 696 -4.74 -4.90 12.10
N ASN A 697 -5.91 -4.86 11.48
CA ASN A 697 -6.75 -3.66 11.38
C ASN A 697 -7.98 -3.71 12.30
N GLY A 698 -8.67 -2.55 12.39
CA GLY A 698 -9.84 -2.40 13.25
C GLY A 698 -11.02 -3.28 12.83
N GLU A 699 -11.22 -3.50 11.53
CA GLU A 699 -12.29 -4.36 11.01
C GLU A 699 -12.15 -5.80 11.51
N VAL A 700 -10.96 -6.39 11.36
CA VAL A 700 -10.70 -7.76 11.82
C VAL A 700 -10.82 -7.87 13.34
N LEU A 701 -10.38 -6.87 14.09
CA LEU A 701 -10.55 -6.83 15.54
C LEU A 701 -12.02 -6.77 15.95
N LEU A 702 -12.83 -5.94 15.30
CA LEU A 702 -14.25 -5.78 15.60
C LEU A 702 -15.06 -7.02 15.25
N GLU A 703 -14.87 -7.55 14.06
CA GLU A 703 -15.78 -8.52 13.46
C GLU A 703 -15.33 -9.97 13.62
N ARG A 704 -14.00 -10.21 13.66
CA ARG A 704 -13.44 -11.56 13.54
C ARG A 704 -12.67 -12.03 14.77
N ALA A 705 -12.05 -11.11 15.53
CA ALA A 705 -11.21 -11.50 16.65
C ALA A 705 -12.02 -12.04 17.84
N THR A 706 -11.52 -13.13 18.40
CA THR A 706 -11.95 -13.74 19.67
C THR A 706 -10.73 -14.01 20.54
N VAL A 707 -10.91 -14.43 21.79
CA VAL A 707 -9.83 -14.90 22.65
C VAL A 707 -10.12 -16.32 23.09
N LYS A 708 -9.15 -17.22 22.90
CA LYS A 708 -9.19 -18.62 23.36
C LYS A 708 -7.89 -18.94 24.10
N ASP A 709 -7.99 -19.48 25.28
CA ASP A 709 -6.83 -19.90 26.10
C ASP A 709 -5.77 -18.79 26.28
N GLY A 710 -6.22 -17.53 26.34
CA GLY A 710 -5.34 -16.35 26.47
C GLY A 710 -4.72 -15.88 25.16
N LEU A 711 -5.07 -16.47 24.02
CA LEU A 711 -4.56 -16.11 22.69
C LEU A 711 -5.62 -15.36 21.88
N TRP A 712 -5.24 -14.29 21.25
CA TRP A 712 -6.03 -13.61 20.22
C TRP A 712 -6.21 -14.59 19.07
N THR A 713 -7.43 -14.95 18.73
CA THR A 713 -7.73 -16.03 17.80
C THR A 713 -8.67 -15.57 16.70
N LEU A 714 -8.31 -15.83 15.45
CA LEU A 714 -9.12 -15.56 14.26
C LEU A 714 -9.93 -16.81 13.84
N PRO A 715 -11.02 -16.65 13.07
CA PRO A 715 -11.94 -17.77 12.77
C PRO A 715 -11.29 -18.97 12.07
N HIS A 716 -10.27 -18.75 11.26
CA HIS A 716 -9.54 -19.78 10.53
C HIS A 716 -8.42 -20.44 11.34
N GLY A 717 -8.16 -19.98 12.57
CA GLY A 717 -7.24 -20.61 13.50
C GLY A 717 -5.94 -19.85 13.80
N THR A 718 -5.61 -18.81 13.03
CA THR A 718 -4.43 -17.96 13.30
C THR A 718 -4.55 -17.32 14.69
N GLN A 719 -3.45 -17.31 15.43
CA GLN A 719 -3.40 -16.89 16.83
C GLN A 719 -2.21 -15.97 17.11
N TYR A 720 -2.40 -15.04 18.06
CA TYR A 720 -1.34 -14.13 18.55
C TYR A 720 -1.38 -14.08 20.08
N ARG A 721 -0.22 -13.86 20.70
CA ARG A 721 -0.07 -13.77 22.17
C ARG A 721 -0.30 -12.35 22.68
N ILE A 722 0.17 -11.36 21.91
CA ILE A 722 0.11 -9.95 22.28
C ILE A 722 -0.49 -9.16 21.12
N LEU A 723 -1.46 -8.31 21.43
CA LEU A 723 -1.92 -7.24 20.54
C LEU A 723 -1.24 -5.93 20.96
N VAL A 724 -0.53 -5.29 20.03
CA VAL A 724 0.18 -4.02 20.25
C VAL A 724 -0.63 -2.89 19.66
N LEU A 725 -0.90 -1.84 20.45
CA LEU A 725 -1.53 -0.62 19.98
C LEU A 725 -0.49 0.40 19.52
N PRO A 726 -0.76 1.16 18.46
CA PRO A 726 0.08 2.28 18.08
C PRO A 726 0.02 3.40 19.14
N LYS A 727 1.04 4.24 19.21
CA LYS A 727 1.11 5.37 20.15
C LYS A 727 0.19 6.53 19.73
N LEU A 728 -1.09 6.25 19.58
CA LEU A 728 -2.13 7.20 19.21
C LEU A 728 -2.98 7.60 20.39
N LYS A 729 -3.47 8.85 20.39
CA LYS A 729 -4.43 9.37 21.40
C LYS A 729 -5.88 9.00 21.06
N THR A 730 -6.12 8.43 19.89
CA THR A 730 -7.46 8.24 19.30
C THR A 730 -7.82 6.78 19.14
N MET A 731 -9.07 6.44 19.42
CA MET A 731 -9.71 5.17 19.11
C MET A 731 -11.22 5.36 19.11
N ARG A 732 -11.95 4.75 18.18
CA ARG A 732 -13.41 4.78 18.19
C ARG A 732 -13.97 3.99 19.39
N PRO A 733 -15.08 4.48 20.01
CA PRO A 733 -15.68 3.81 21.18
C PRO A 733 -16.03 2.34 20.96
N GLU A 734 -16.46 1.98 19.75
CA GLU A 734 -16.88 0.62 19.39
C GLU A 734 -15.69 -0.35 19.44
N LEU A 735 -14.54 0.06 18.89
CA LEU A 735 -13.32 -0.75 18.93
C LEU A 735 -12.81 -0.92 20.37
N LEU A 736 -12.80 0.18 21.14
CA LEU A 736 -12.38 0.11 22.54
C LEU A 736 -13.28 -0.78 23.37
N ALA A 737 -14.60 -0.74 23.16
CA ALA A 737 -15.56 -1.64 23.82
C ALA A 737 -15.28 -3.12 23.46
N LYS A 738 -14.97 -3.40 22.19
CA LYS A 738 -14.59 -4.75 21.77
C LYS A 738 -13.30 -5.21 22.44
N LEU A 739 -12.28 -4.36 22.49
CA LEU A 739 -11.01 -4.67 23.17
C LEU A 739 -11.20 -4.94 24.67
N GLN A 740 -12.07 -4.17 25.35
CA GLN A 740 -12.42 -4.46 26.75
C GLN A 740 -12.95 -5.88 26.94
N VAL A 741 -13.84 -6.32 26.03
CA VAL A 741 -14.39 -7.69 26.09
C VAL A 741 -13.28 -8.70 25.89
N LEU A 742 -12.46 -8.55 24.86
CA LEU A 742 -11.41 -9.49 24.50
C LEU A 742 -10.30 -9.58 25.57
N VAL A 743 -9.92 -8.45 26.17
CA VAL A 743 -8.97 -8.46 27.28
C VAL A 743 -9.58 -9.12 28.52
N ARG A 744 -10.85 -8.84 28.83
CA ARG A 744 -11.55 -9.53 29.94
C ARG A 744 -11.57 -11.04 29.77
N GLU A 745 -11.68 -11.54 28.54
CA GLU A 745 -11.66 -12.97 28.20
C GLU A 745 -10.27 -13.60 28.28
N GLY A 746 -9.18 -12.81 28.29
CA GLY A 746 -7.83 -13.32 28.49
C GLY A 746 -6.77 -12.73 27.55
N GLY A 747 -7.15 -11.87 26.62
CA GLY A 747 -6.21 -11.21 25.70
C GLY A 747 -5.21 -10.31 26.43
N VAL A 748 -3.98 -10.24 25.94
CA VAL A 748 -2.96 -9.33 26.45
C VAL A 748 -2.76 -8.19 25.45
N LEU A 749 -2.89 -6.96 25.95
CA LEU A 749 -2.83 -5.72 25.19
C LEU A 749 -1.59 -4.91 25.62
N LEU A 750 -0.78 -4.44 24.67
CA LEU A 750 0.36 -3.57 24.94
C LEU A 750 0.17 -2.23 24.23
N GLY A 751 0.19 -1.12 24.98
CA GLY A 751 0.17 0.22 24.42
C GLY A 751 -0.61 1.23 25.28
N PRO A 752 -0.58 2.52 24.89
CA PRO A 752 -1.14 3.63 25.68
C PRO A 752 -2.66 3.66 25.64
N ALA A 753 -3.24 4.27 26.67
CA ALA A 753 -4.68 4.52 26.76
C ALA A 753 -5.12 5.60 25.76
N PRO A 754 -6.16 5.34 24.94
CA PRO A 754 -6.74 6.37 24.08
C PRO A 754 -7.47 7.43 24.92
N GLN A 755 -7.55 8.66 24.40
CA GLN A 755 -8.09 9.83 25.10
C GLN A 755 -9.39 10.36 24.50
N ARG A 756 -9.60 10.10 23.18
CA ARG A 756 -10.76 10.60 22.43
C ARG A 756 -11.04 9.75 21.18
N SER A 757 -12.22 9.95 20.60
CA SER A 757 -12.55 9.45 19.27
C SER A 757 -11.86 10.29 18.19
N PRO A 758 -11.41 9.71 17.07
CA PRO A 758 -10.94 10.47 15.92
C PRO A 758 -12.08 11.04 15.07
N SER A 759 -13.28 10.47 15.18
CA SER A 759 -14.49 10.77 14.39
C SER A 759 -15.34 11.84 15.05
N LEU A 760 -16.13 12.53 14.24
CA LEU A 760 -17.21 13.42 14.69
C LEU A 760 -18.50 12.62 15.02
N GLU A 761 -18.57 11.34 14.67
CA GLU A 761 -19.69 10.46 15.02
C GLU A 761 -19.91 10.41 16.54
N GLY A 762 -21.13 10.81 16.97
CA GLY A 762 -21.50 10.83 18.38
C GLY A 762 -20.72 11.82 19.25
N TYR A 763 -20.04 12.79 18.68
CA TYR A 763 -19.36 13.88 19.42
C TYR A 763 -20.39 14.77 20.11
N PRO A 764 -20.13 15.27 21.37
CA PRO A 764 -18.94 15.01 22.20
C PRO A 764 -19.03 13.77 23.10
N ASP A 765 -20.14 13.05 23.12
CA ASP A 765 -20.38 11.90 24.01
C ASP A 765 -19.42 10.73 23.71
N ALA A 766 -19.01 10.58 22.46
CA ALA A 766 -18.03 9.58 22.03
C ALA A 766 -16.70 9.71 22.83
N ASP A 767 -16.22 10.93 23.03
CA ASP A 767 -14.99 11.19 23.79
C ASP A 767 -15.15 10.85 25.28
N VAL A 768 -16.32 11.13 25.85
CA VAL A 768 -16.64 10.78 27.24
C VAL A 768 -16.64 9.26 27.40
N ARG A 769 -17.24 8.54 26.46
CA ARG A 769 -17.25 7.08 26.42
C ARG A 769 -15.82 6.52 26.32
N VAL A 770 -14.98 7.03 25.41
CA VAL A 770 -13.58 6.61 25.26
C VAL A 770 -12.81 6.78 26.56
N ARG A 771 -12.83 7.99 27.16
CA ARG A 771 -12.11 8.25 28.41
C ARG A 771 -12.56 7.34 29.55
N ARG A 772 -13.88 7.09 29.68
CA ARG A 772 -14.41 6.20 30.71
C ARG A 772 -13.94 4.75 30.51
N MET A 773 -14.06 4.22 29.29
CA MET A 773 -13.65 2.87 28.99
C MET A 773 -12.14 2.68 29.10
N ALA A 774 -11.36 3.67 28.66
CA ALA A 774 -9.90 3.66 28.82
C ALA A 774 -9.49 3.65 30.28
N ALA A 775 -10.09 4.51 31.13
CA ALA A 775 -9.83 4.51 32.56
C ALA A 775 -10.18 3.17 33.23
N GLU A 776 -11.27 2.53 32.80
CA GLU A 776 -11.66 1.21 33.31
C GLU A 776 -10.67 0.12 32.85
N LEU A 777 -10.26 0.10 31.58
CA LEU A 777 -9.43 -0.96 31.01
C LEU A 777 -7.97 -0.85 31.46
N TRP A 778 -7.39 0.35 31.44
CA TRP A 778 -6.00 0.59 31.87
C TRP A 778 -5.83 0.64 33.38
N GLY A 779 -6.93 0.95 34.12
CA GLY A 779 -6.85 1.07 35.56
C GLY A 779 -5.83 2.12 36.00
N GLY A 780 -4.79 1.69 36.70
CA GLY A 780 -3.67 2.54 37.15
C GLY A 780 -2.42 2.45 36.29
N VAL A 781 -2.46 1.82 35.13
CA VAL A 781 -1.30 1.73 34.22
C VAL A 781 -1.00 3.09 33.62
N ASP A 782 0.23 3.58 33.84
CA ASP A 782 0.71 4.88 33.39
C ASP A 782 1.94 4.79 32.46
N GLY A 783 2.35 3.57 32.16
CA GLY A 783 3.54 3.29 31.30
C GLY A 783 4.89 3.68 31.93
N LYS A 784 4.91 4.12 33.19
CA LYS A 784 6.11 4.58 33.91
C LYS A 784 6.28 3.86 35.24
N ALA A 785 5.49 4.22 36.23
CA ALA A 785 5.51 3.61 37.56
C ALA A 785 4.75 2.28 37.59
N VAL A 786 3.63 2.21 36.91
CA VAL A 786 2.79 1.00 36.78
C VAL A 786 2.70 0.65 35.31
N LYS A 787 3.42 -0.39 34.92
CA LYS A 787 3.52 -0.86 33.54
C LYS A 787 2.53 -1.99 33.18
N ALA A 788 1.87 -2.61 34.14
CA ALA A 788 0.95 -3.72 33.91
C ALA A 788 -0.21 -3.74 34.91
N ALA A 789 -1.41 -4.06 34.43
CA ALA A 789 -2.57 -4.35 35.26
C ALA A 789 -3.39 -5.52 34.68
N ARG A 790 -3.99 -6.32 35.56
CA ARG A 790 -4.94 -7.36 35.17
C ARG A 790 -6.30 -6.74 34.90
N TYR A 791 -6.97 -7.25 33.84
CA TYR A 791 -8.36 -6.91 33.57
C TYR A 791 -9.11 -8.20 33.17
N GLY A 792 -9.95 -8.70 34.06
CA GLY A 792 -10.55 -10.03 33.92
C GLY A 792 -9.49 -11.13 33.90
N LYS A 793 -9.48 -11.97 32.86
CA LYS A 793 -8.47 -13.02 32.67
C LYS A 793 -7.21 -12.53 31.98
N GLY A 794 -7.28 -11.40 31.27
CA GLY A 794 -6.17 -10.84 30.51
C GLY A 794 -5.42 -9.73 31.24
N ALA A 795 -4.70 -8.93 30.49
CA ALA A 795 -3.88 -7.83 31.03
C ALA A 795 -3.70 -6.69 30.04
N VAL A 796 -3.47 -5.50 30.56
CA VAL A 796 -3.01 -4.33 29.83
C VAL A 796 -1.59 -4.01 30.27
N LEU A 797 -0.73 -3.80 29.29
CA LEU A 797 0.67 -3.43 29.44
C LEU A 797 0.91 -2.06 28.77
N ASP A 798 1.77 -1.24 29.32
CA ASP A 798 2.22 0.00 28.71
C ASP A 798 3.63 0.37 29.18
N GLY A 799 4.41 1.05 28.33
CA GLY A 799 5.79 1.46 28.64
C GLY A 799 6.78 0.30 28.80
N MET A 800 6.44 -0.88 28.27
CA MET A 800 7.34 -2.04 28.22
C MET A 800 8.03 -2.14 26.87
N THR A 801 9.26 -2.68 26.85
CA THR A 801 9.86 -3.20 25.62
C THR A 801 9.13 -4.47 25.16
N MET A 802 9.38 -4.90 23.94
CA MET A 802 8.76 -6.13 23.46
C MET A 802 9.31 -7.37 24.20
N GLU A 803 10.57 -7.36 24.57
CA GLU A 803 11.19 -8.43 25.39
C GLU A 803 10.52 -8.54 26.77
N GLU A 804 10.26 -7.38 27.42
CA GLU A 804 9.55 -7.35 28.71
C GLU A 804 8.10 -7.92 28.56
N ALA A 805 7.42 -7.53 27.48
CA ALA A 805 6.05 -8.00 27.20
C ALA A 805 5.99 -9.50 26.86
N LEU A 806 6.92 -10.00 26.04
CA LEU A 806 7.04 -11.42 25.71
C LEU A 806 7.39 -12.26 26.96
N ALA A 807 8.28 -11.74 27.82
CA ALA A 807 8.58 -12.38 29.10
C ALA A 807 7.37 -12.41 30.04
N TYR A 808 6.55 -11.34 30.06
CA TYR A 808 5.31 -11.29 30.85
C TYR A 808 4.32 -12.42 30.47
N VAL A 809 4.17 -12.68 29.16
CA VAL A 809 3.34 -13.79 28.65
C VAL A 809 4.08 -15.12 28.57
N GLN A 810 5.31 -15.20 29.06
CA GLN A 810 6.17 -16.40 29.07
C GLN A 810 6.35 -17.02 27.66
N CYS A 811 6.44 -16.16 26.64
CA CYS A 811 6.67 -16.57 25.25
C CYS A 811 8.17 -16.72 24.99
N LEU A 812 8.62 -17.92 24.69
CA LEU A 812 9.99 -18.19 24.23
C LEU A 812 10.12 -17.84 22.73
N PRO A 813 11.34 -17.52 22.24
CA PRO A 813 11.58 -17.40 20.81
C PRO A 813 11.12 -18.64 20.04
N ASP A 814 10.50 -18.42 18.90
CA ASP A 814 10.02 -19.47 18.01
C ASP A 814 11.17 -20.15 17.26
N CYS A 815 12.16 -19.36 16.81
CA CYS A 815 13.39 -19.86 16.19
C CYS A 815 14.60 -19.03 16.66
N GLU A 816 15.50 -19.63 17.42
CA GLU A 816 16.70 -18.98 17.96
C GLU A 816 17.95 -19.53 17.26
N VAL A 817 18.70 -18.66 16.59
CA VAL A 817 19.88 -19.03 15.79
C VAL A 817 21.15 -18.26 16.17
N GLY A 818 21.12 -17.46 17.22
CA GLY A 818 22.21 -16.58 17.61
C GLY A 818 22.14 -15.19 16.96
N ALA A 819 22.67 -14.19 17.68
CA ALA A 819 22.50 -12.78 17.31
C ALA A 819 23.16 -12.40 15.98
N ASP A 820 24.35 -12.93 15.70
CA ASP A 820 25.17 -12.58 14.54
C ASP A 820 25.00 -13.57 13.36
N VAL A 821 24.12 -14.57 13.48
CA VAL A 821 23.89 -15.55 12.42
C VAL A 821 22.93 -14.96 11.38
N PRO A 822 23.33 -14.84 10.10
CA PRO A 822 22.53 -14.18 9.06
C PRO A 822 21.44 -15.12 8.49
N VAL A 823 20.67 -15.75 9.37
CA VAL A 823 19.55 -16.64 9.00
C VAL A 823 18.24 -15.96 9.28
N LEU A 824 17.34 -15.99 8.29
CA LEU A 824 15.94 -15.65 8.44
C LEU A 824 15.10 -16.94 8.48
N PHE A 825 13.91 -16.84 9.07
CA PHE A 825 13.01 -18.00 9.17
C PHE A 825 11.55 -17.62 8.92
N GLY A 826 10.79 -18.58 8.41
CA GLY A 826 9.33 -18.59 8.42
C GLY A 826 8.85 -19.87 9.06
N HIS A 827 7.69 -19.88 9.73
CA HIS A 827 7.12 -21.03 10.40
C HIS A 827 5.66 -21.26 10.02
N ARG A 828 5.33 -22.50 9.66
CA ARG A 828 3.95 -22.94 9.36
C ARG A 828 3.56 -24.08 10.28
N ASP A 829 2.41 -23.92 10.95
CA ASP A 829 1.77 -24.98 11.74
C ASP A 829 0.80 -25.74 10.85
N ALA A 830 1.17 -26.95 10.46
CA ALA A 830 0.33 -27.86 9.67
C ALA A 830 -0.34 -28.96 10.53
N GLY A 831 -0.43 -28.75 11.82
CA GLY A 831 -1.02 -29.67 12.78
C GLY A 831 -0.01 -30.72 13.28
N ASP A 832 0.04 -31.90 12.65
CA ASP A 832 0.98 -32.96 13.03
C ASP A 832 2.43 -32.66 12.58
N GLU A 833 2.62 -31.71 11.66
CA GLU A 833 3.90 -31.23 11.19
C GLU A 833 4.09 -29.75 11.51
N GLN A 834 5.29 -29.40 11.99
CA GLN A 834 5.78 -28.03 12.12
C GLN A 834 6.84 -27.79 11.05
N ILE A 835 6.64 -26.78 10.20
CA ILE A 835 7.44 -26.54 9.00
C ILE A 835 8.19 -25.22 9.15
N TYR A 836 9.50 -25.30 9.35
CA TYR A 836 10.38 -24.12 9.39
C TYR A 836 11.10 -23.98 8.04
N PHE A 837 11.03 -22.81 7.45
CA PHE A 837 11.86 -22.41 6.32
C PHE A 837 13.03 -21.59 6.85
N LEU A 838 14.25 -22.04 6.64
CA LEU A 838 15.47 -21.36 7.07
C LEU A 838 16.27 -20.91 5.82
N THR A 839 16.76 -19.69 5.80
CA THR A 839 17.55 -19.16 4.69
C THR A 839 18.78 -18.41 5.17
N ASN A 840 19.95 -18.81 4.65
CA ASN A 840 21.22 -18.11 4.83
C ASN A 840 21.28 -16.91 3.89
N GLN A 841 21.28 -15.71 4.46
CA GLN A 841 21.36 -14.46 3.71
C GLN A 841 22.80 -13.92 3.54
N SER A 842 23.78 -14.83 3.49
CA SER A 842 25.18 -14.49 3.29
C SER A 842 25.87 -15.38 2.25
N ASP A 843 26.94 -14.88 1.68
CA ASP A 843 27.83 -15.61 0.76
C ASP A 843 28.83 -16.54 1.47
N ALA A 844 28.61 -16.83 2.75
CA ALA A 844 29.48 -17.70 3.54
C ALA A 844 28.74 -18.99 3.95
N ARG A 845 29.47 -20.10 4.02
CA ARG A 845 29.02 -21.31 4.70
C ARG A 845 29.00 -21.05 6.21
N ILE A 846 27.87 -21.31 6.84
CA ILE A 846 27.65 -21.06 8.28
C ILE A 846 27.26 -22.35 9.01
N ALA A 847 27.76 -22.52 10.22
CA ALA A 847 27.35 -23.59 11.15
C ALA A 847 26.89 -22.95 12.46
N PHE A 848 25.72 -23.36 12.95
CA PHE A 848 25.07 -22.73 14.11
C PHE A 848 24.14 -23.71 14.80
N PRO A 849 23.90 -23.56 16.12
CA PRO A 849 22.77 -24.20 16.77
C PRO A 849 21.46 -23.51 16.38
N CYS A 850 20.45 -24.30 16.06
CA CYS A 850 19.10 -23.83 15.78
C CYS A 850 18.16 -24.39 16.83
N THR A 851 17.54 -23.52 17.64
CA THR A 851 16.59 -23.90 18.68
C THR A 851 15.18 -23.50 18.28
N LEU A 852 14.31 -24.48 18.10
CA LEU A 852 12.92 -24.33 17.65
C LEU A 852 11.94 -24.55 18.78
N ARG A 853 10.85 -23.78 18.85
CA ARG A 853 9.81 -23.88 19.89
C ARG A 853 8.84 -25.02 19.61
N VAL A 854 9.37 -26.19 19.39
CA VAL A 854 8.64 -27.45 19.14
C VAL A 854 9.23 -28.54 20.03
N THR A 855 8.43 -29.48 20.50
CA THR A 855 8.85 -30.60 21.33
C THR A 855 8.09 -31.87 20.95
N GLY A 856 8.62 -33.03 21.30
CA GLY A 856 8.02 -34.32 21.01
C GLY A 856 7.97 -34.68 19.51
N SER A 857 8.92 -34.17 18.72
CA SER A 857 8.93 -34.34 17.28
C SER A 857 10.30 -34.77 16.76
N VAL A 858 10.29 -35.39 15.58
CA VAL A 858 11.53 -35.85 14.89
C VAL A 858 11.80 -34.90 13.71
N PRO A 859 12.98 -34.26 13.64
CA PRO A 859 13.32 -33.33 12.59
C PRO A 859 13.84 -34.03 11.31
N GLU A 860 13.43 -33.48 10.17
CA GLU A 860 13.88 -33.84 8.82
C GLU A 860 14.34 -32.58 8.07
N ALA A 861 15.36 -32.71 7.23
CA ALA A 861 15.76 -31.67 6.29
C ALA A 861 15.16 -31.96 4.90
N TRP A 862 14.43 -30.96 4.35
CA TRP A 862 13.81 -31.03 3.04
C TRP A 862 14.41 -29.94 2.15
N ASP A 863 15.16 -30.34 1.13
CA ASP A 863 15.88 -29.45 0.23
C ASP A 863 15.03 -29.14 -1.00
N ALA A 864 14.53 -27.91 -1.11
CA ALA A 864 13.67 -27.52 -2.21
C ALA A 864 14.38 -27.44 -3.56
N VAL A 865 15.71 -27.27 -3.61
CA VAL A 865 16.49 -27.25 -4.84
C VAL A 865 16.52 -28.66 -5.46
N THR A 866 16.82 -29.66 -4.66
CA THR A 866 17.00 -31.04 -5.13
C THR A 866 15.74 -31.90 -5.00
N GLY A 867 14.78 -31.51 -4.14
CA GLY A 867 13.64 -32.32 -3.77
C GLY A 867 13.99 -33.44 -2.78
N ALA A 868 15.22 -33.45 -2.23
CA ALA A 868 15.69 -34.48 -1.29
C ALA A 868 15.08 -34.29 0.10
N ILE A 869 14.70 -35.40 0.70
CA ILE A 869 14.24 -35.50 2.09
C ILE A 869 15.21 -36.42 2.86
N ARG A 870 15.70 -35.98 4.02
CA ARG A 870 16.57 -36.79 4.86
C ARG A 870 16.35 -36.51 6.35
N PRO A 871 16.54 -37.49 7.23
CA PRO A 871 16.45 -37.26 8.66
C PRO A 871 17.58 -36.36 9.19
N LEU A 872 17.31 -35.70 10.31
CA LEU A 872 18.30 -34.98 11.13
C LEU A 872 18.41 -35.67 12.49
N PRO A 873 19.20 -36.78 12.61
CA PRO A 873 19.24 -37.63 13.80
C PRO A 873 19.90 -36.97 15.02
N GLU A 874 20.74 -35.97 14.82
CA GLU A 874 21.42 -35.27 15.90
C GLU A 874 20.58 -34.05 16.34
N PHE A 875 19.81 -34.19 17.43
CA PHE A 875 19.04 -33.13 18.07
C PHE A 875 18.86 -33.39 19.57
N GLU A 876 18.47 -32.35 20.29
CA GLU A 876 18.16 -32.41 21.73
C GLU A 876 16.80 -31.76 21.97
N ASP A 877 15.88 -32.49 22.59
CA ASP A 877 14.58 -32.01 23.06
C ASP A 877 14.62 -31.83 24.58
N ASP A 878 14.49 -30.59 25.08
CA ASP A 878 14.52 -30.26 26.52
C ASP A 878 13.11 -30.30 27.17
N GLY A 879 12.10 -30.79 26.45
CA GLY A 879 10.71 -30.80 26.87
C GLY A 879 9.98 -29.46 26.68
N ARG A 880 10.65 -28.45 26.15
CA ARG A 880 10.10 -27.12 25.82
C ARG A 880 10.46 -26.70 24.40
N ARG A 881 11.65 -27.07 23.93
CA ARG A 881 12.20 -26.71 22.62
C ARG A 881 13.10 -27.83 22.08
N THR A 882 13.26 -27.87 20.78
CA THR A 882 14.17 -28.77 20.08
C THR A 882 15.36 -27.99 19.55
N THR A 883 16.58 -28.38 19.92
CA THR A 883 17.84 -27.80 19.43
C THR A 883 18.57 -28.78 18.52
N LEU A 884 19.00 -28.31 17.36
CA LEU A 884 19.74 -29.11 16.38
C LEU A 884 20.92 -28.32 15.79
N PRO A 885 22.07 -28.97 15.58
CA PRO A 885 23.18 -28.37 14.85
C PRO A 885 22.79 -28.25 13.38
N MET A 886 22.94 -27.06 12.83
CA MET A 886 22.64 -26.75 11.42
C MET A 886 23.88 -26.26 10.70
N VAL A 887 23.95 -26.59 9.41
CA VAL A 887 24.92 -26.03 8.46
C VAL A 887 24.16 -25.63 7.21
N LEU A 888 24.38 -24.42 6.76
CA LEU A 888 23.85 -23.90 5.50
C LEU A 888 25.01 -23.37 4.64
N GLU A 889 24.99 -23.77 3.38
CA GLU A 889 25.92 -23.26 2.37
C GLU A 889 25.60 -21.79 2.01
N PRO A 890 26.46 -21.07 1.28
CA PRO A 890 26.17 -19.71 0.82
C PRO A 890 24.79 -19.63 0.14
N ASN A 891 23.96 -18.67 0.58
CA ASN A 891 22.62 -18.42 0.01
C ASN A 891 21.70 -19.65 -0.05
N GLN A 892 21.98 -20.67 0.75
CA GLN A 892 21.14 -21.86 0.83
C GLN A 892 19.89 -21.59 1.67
N SER A 893 18.76 -22.14 1.22
CA SER A 893 17.55 -22.29 2.01
C SER A 893 17.20 -23.76 2.19
N LEU A 894 16.59 -24.09 3.32
CA LEU A 894 16.26 -25.46 3.71
C LEU A 894 14.97 -25.45 4.55
N PHE A 895 14.09 -26.42 4.34
CA PHE A 895 13.04 -26.70 5.26
C PHE A 895 13.50 -27.64 6.37
N VAL A 896 13.17 -27.30 7.62
CA VAL A 896 13.21 -28.23 8.75
C VAL A 896 11.77 -28.60 9.09
N VAL A 897 11.41 -29.85 8.80
CA VAL A 897 10.08 -30.39 9.06
C VAL A 897 10.14 -31.23 10.33
N LEU A 898 9.40 -30.86 11.35
CA LEU A 898 9.31 -31.59 12.59
C LEU A 898 7.98 -32.33 12.63
N ARG A 899 8.08 -33.67 12.61
CA ARG A 899 6.93 -34.59 12.63
C ARG A 899 6.67 -35.09 14.04
N ALA A 900 5.41 -34.98 14.52
CA ALA A 900 4.98 -35.57 15.79
C ALA A 900 5.12 -37.09 15.71
N ASP A 901 5.95 -37.67 16.56
CA ASP A 901 6.28 -39.12 16.55
C ASP A 901 5.71 -39.84 17.77
N GLY A 902 5.01 -39.19 18.70
CA GLY A 902 4.39 -39.78 19.89
C GLY A 902 5.39 -40.37 20.90
N ALA A 903 6.66 -40.36 20.63
CA ALA A 903 7.73 -40.82 21.52
C ALA A 903 8.71 -39.67 21.78
N GLY A 904 8.48 -38.90 22.84
CA GLY A 904 9.43 -37.93 23.33
C GLY A 904 10.77 -38.57 23.67
N ALA A 905 11.74 -38.47 22.77
CA ALA A 905 13.08 -38.91 23.06
C ALA A 905 14.09 -38.01 22.35
N ALA A 906 15.03 -37.47 23.12
CA ALA A 906 16.29 -37.02 22.59
C ALA A 906 16.94 -38.17 21.82
N HIS A 907 17.14 -37.99 20.50
CA HIS A 907 17.72 -39.03 19.65
C HIS A 907 19.12 -38.59 19.26
N ARG A 908 20.13 -39.22 19.89
CA ARG A 908 21.51 -39.16 19.42
C ARG A 908 21.95 -40.56 19.10
N ASP A 909 21.97 -40.93 17.84
CA ASP A 909 22.54 -42.20 17.36
C ASP A 909 24.04 -42.11 17.08
N GLY A 910 24.64 -40.92 17.28
CA GLY A 910 26.05 -40.63 16.97
C GLY A 910 26.29 -40.20 15.51
N THR A 911 25.26 -40.12 14.67
CA THR A 911 25.37 -39.69 13.27
C THR A 911 25.20 -38.19 13.20
N ALA A 912 26.20 -37.46 12.70
CA ALA A 912 26.13 -36.02 12.52
C ALA A 912 25.11 -35.62 11.43
N ASN A 913 24.28 -34.57 11.69
CA ASN A 913 23.34 -34.03 10.74
C ASN A 913 24.03 -33.57 9.44
N PHE A 914 25.24 -33.04 9.56
CA PHE A 914 26.06 -32.51 8.47
C PHE A 914 27.47 -33.06 8.56
N PRO A 915 27.75 -34.28 8.02
CA PRO A 915 29.06 -34.87 8.08
C PRO A 915 30.07 -34.03 7.31
N THR A 916 31.28 -33.89 7.85
CA THR A 916 32.35 -33.14 7.18
C THR A 916 32.78 -33.91 5.91
N PRO A 917 32.75 -33.27 4.73
CA PRO A 917 33.22 -33.90 3.51
C PRO A 917 34.69 -34.31 3.61
N VAL A 918 35.01 -35.51 3.15
CA VAL A 918 36.39 -35.99 3.02
C VAL A 918 36.83 -35.88 1.59
N ARG A 919 37.92 -35.17 1.36
CA ARG A 919 38.49 -35.08 0.02
C ARG A 919 39.01 -36.45 -0.42
N VAL A 920 38.38 -36.98 -1.46
CA VAL A 920 38.77 -38.27 -2.04
C VAL A 920 39.84 -38.12 -3.11
N LYS A 921 39.71 -37.08 -3.95
CA LYS A 921 40.65 -36.84 -5.06
C LYS A 921 40.59 -35.37 -5.48
N THR A 922 41.69 -34.80 -5.87
CA THR A 922 41.77 -33.56 -6.63
C THR A 922 41.85 -33.92 -8.10
N LEU A 923 41.03 -33.30 -8.92
CA LEU A 923 41.14 -33.42 -10.36
C LEU A 923 41.92 -32.20 -10.88
N ASP A 924 43.11 -32.48 -11.33
CA ASP A 924 43.99 -31.45 -11.88
C ASP A 924 43.90 -31.49 -13.41
N GLY A 925 43.92 -30.31 -14.05
CA GLY A 925 43.88 -30.20 -15.48
C GLY A 925 45.03 -30.90 -16.20
N PRO A 926 45.16 -30.72 -17.50
CA PRO A 926 44.37 -29.80 -18.34
C PRO A 926 42.94 -30.27 -18.62
N TRP A 927 42.07 -29.29 -18.78
CA TRP A 927 40.66 -29.49 -19.10
C TRP A 927 40.41 -29.18 -20.58
N THR A 928 39.68 -30.04 -21.30
CA THR A 928 39.26 -29.74 -22.67
C THR A 928 37.80 -29.26 -22.64
N LEU A 929 37.58 -28.03 -23.03
CA LEU A 929 36.26 -27.40 -23.11
C LEU A 929 35.78 -27.52 -24.55
N THR A 930 34.62 -28.13 -24.76
CA THR A 930 33.95 -28.17 -26.06
C THR A 930 32.66 -27.38 -25.98
N PHE A 931 32.36 -26.61 -27.01
CA PHE A 931 31.22 -25.72 -27.06
C PHE A 931 30.17 -26.27 -28.03
N GLN A 932 28.89 -26.07 -27.68
CA GLN A 932 27.81 -26.54 -28.55
C GLN A 932 27.81 -25.75 -29.86
N GLU A 933 27.75 -26.47 -30.97
CA GLU A 933 27.67 -25.88 -32.31
C GLU A 933 26.44 -24.97 -32.46
N GLY A 934 26.62 -23.84 -33.13
CA GLY A 934 25.54 -22.85 -33.37
C GLY A 934 25.28 -21.90 -32.21
N ARG A 935 26.02 -21.97 -31.08
CA ARG A 935 25.89 -21.12 -29.91
C ARG A 935 26.98 -20.07 -29.75
N ARG A 936 27.61 -19.67 -30.83
CA ARG A 936 28.69 -18.63 -30.88
C ARG A 936 29.96 -18.95 -30.09
N GLY A 937 30.06 -20.13 -29.50
CA GLY A 937 31.30 -20.61 -28.89
C GLY A 937 32.39 -20.95 -29.94
N PRO A 938 33.66 -21.15 -29.48
CA PRO A 938 34.74 -21.64 -30.35
C PRO A 938 34.36 -22.93 -31.06
N ALA A 939 34.65 -23.01 -32.36
CA ALA A 939 34.43 -24.24 -33.14
C ALA A 939 35.38 -25.39 -32.73
N GLU A 940 36.60 -25.03 -32.32
CA GLU A 940 37.60 -25.97 -31.86
C GLU A 940 37.61 -26.02 -30.30
N PRO A 941 37.91 -27.21 -29.74
CA PRO A 941 38.04 -27.34 -28.30
C PRO A 941 39.12 -26.41 -27.71
N VAL A 942 38.84 -25.79 -26.59
CA VAL A 942 39.79 -24.96 -25.85
C VAL A 942 40.38 -25.75 -24.70
N VAL A 943 41.70 -25.79 -24.61
CA VAL A 943 42.39 -26.43 -23.49
C VAL A 943 42.67 -25.40 -22.38
N ALA A 944 42.21 -25.67 -21.17
CA ALA A 944 42.42 -24.84 -19.99
C ALA A 944 43.19 -25.59 -18.92
N ASP A 945 44.27 -25.02 -18.39
CA ASP A 945 45.06 -25.61 -17.31
C ASP A 945 44.27 -25.66 -16.00
N GLU A 946 43.36 -24.75 -15.80
CA GLU A 946 42.42 -24.67 -14.65
C GLU A 946 41.03 -24.27 -15.10
N LEU A 947 40.01 -24.69 -14.35
CA LEU A 947 38.64 -24.22 -14.55
C LEU A 947 38.49 -22.82 -13.97
N LYS A 948 38.11 -21.87 -14.82
CA LYS A 948 37.84 -20.47 -14.46
C LYS A 948 36.42 -20.09 -14.81
N ASP A 949 35.96 -18.99 -14.24
CA ASP A 949 34.70 -18.38 -14.69
C ASP A 949 34.86 -17.92 -16.16
N LEU A 950 34.12 -18.57 -17.06
CA LEU A 950 34.20 -18.30 -18.50
C LEU A 950 33.81 -16.84 -18.84
N ARG A 951 33.00 -16.19 -18.01
CA ARG A 951 32.63 -14.77 -18.18
C ARG A 951 33.84 -13.82 -18.08
N LEU A 952 34.92 -14.26 -17.44
CA LEU A 952 36.18 -13.53 -17.28
C LEU A 952 37.21 -13.87 -18.40
N SER A 953 36.84 -14.65 -19.41
CA SER A 953 37.72 -14.96 -20.53
C SER A 953 38.01 -13.71 -21.35
N ASP A 954 39.26 -13.59 -21.81
CA ASP A 954 39.68 -12.59 -22.80
C ASP A 954 39.15 -12.91 -24.21
N ASP A 955 38.85 -14.21 -24.47
CA ASP A 955 38.22 -14.64 -25.71
C ASP A 955 36.70 -14.38 -25.65
N GLU A 956 36.22 -13.48 -26.51
CA GLU A 956 34.80 -13.12 -26.56
C GLU A 956 33.89 -14.31 -26.94
N SER A 957 34.37 -15.24 -27.77
CA SER A 957 33.61 -16.43 -28.12
C SER A 957 33.41 -17.39 -26.94
N VAL A 958 34.33 -17.39 -25.97
CA VAL A 958 34.23 -18.12 -24.72
C VAL A 958 33.36 -17.32 -23.72
N ARG A 959 33.67 -16.01 -23.60
CA ARG A 959 32.99 -15.12 -22.63
C ARG A 959 31.50 -15.02 -22.85
N TYR A 960 31.08 -14.93 -24.09
CA TYR A 960 29.70 -14.76 -24.51
C TYR A 960 29.03 -16.01 -25.09
N PHE A 961 29.60 -17.19 -24.83
CA PHE A 961 28.95 -18.44 -25.18
C PHE A 961 27.61 -18.57 -24.47
N SER A 962 26.55 -18.85 -25.21
CA SER A 962 25.17 -18.93 -24.67
C SER A 962 24.30 -19.92 -25.49
#